data_8d0a132fe462020860f110d0a2f29b27
#
_entry.id   8d0a132fe462020860f110d0a2f29b27
#
_cell.length_a   1.000
_cell.length_b   1.000
_cell.length_c   1.000
_cell.angle_alpha   90.00
_cell.angle_beta   90.00
_cell.angle_gamma   90.00
#
_symmetry.space_group_name_H-M   'P 1'
#
loop_
_entity.id
_entity.type
_entity.pdbx_description
1 polymer ?
#
loop_
_entity_poly.entity_id
_entity_poly.type
_entity_poly.pdbx_seq_one_letter_code
_entity_poly.pdbx_strand_id
1 'polypeptide(L)'
;MLKFTLVSVLMLGTFATLAQTNIAPQATSSTSYVSSWETITALNDNYTPANSNDKTHGAYGNWNNPNSIQWVQYDWSQTFAITAVEVYWFNDSGGVLTPTTAYIEYWNGSSWINLGNVPLVTNAFNTLTFTSVNVTRLRLSMLNPTQSTGILEWRVTGTAVSTGGNGAPYTWPTYSPTISYDFRSEYPSLATPTQVLNDCPQVVGTQSSNWWTFRWGPNKRSSVTAAAITPMLARLNKDFAYFRDTMGWPPDLRARSGYRSSVYLYGSGLCTDQADSNALGGWQSAISYNGTTWPMILASYYPVAAFNPAYTASDSAYQRSAMTHEGIHAMLADLPGVKDAAWFHEGGNVWFQQTADAKRSNNYSSLGFLNGTDFIAPFMPIECYSGWLQDGSFGGPSAEGVNRFNGSQQLCTWRTFLGGHQYSSSFPTFVGNILGNNAVPWVWRYAPSRVLAGMASGLGETQLRRLITEYRAKQALVDFGQWKSACVALLNSSFGTSIAAEWQPSWLNPAPWIATPYVKTTNNSGTLTPDTTTLPGWSGANQVPLTVTGTTVTVNFQPIGAHMTCQLVYWTSTGAPVYSSYVSSGNCTLNLASTPANNVVIAVITNTDYTYAGETTRKAKFDYRLQLVTGVTGAASVNTKWYNAALSLPAARVANNTGEAGIDWSLYCAQPFKGKARPEEYRILSSNAKFLLYPNPVTANSNLEIRFSNPNAEKSIISILTLTGEIVHQQTSITDHCTLHPKTLRPGVYFVRVSNTTINGTQKLVVL
;
A
#
# COMPACT_ATOMS: atom_id res chain seq x y z
N MET A 1 77.52 3.70 13.80
CA MET A 1 76.51 3.43 14.81
C MET A 1 75.35 4.36 14.57
N LEU A 2 74.32 3.87 13.89
CA LEU A 2 73.09 4.62 13.61
C LEU A 2 72.04 4.15 14.61
N LYS A 3 71.56 5.05 15.48
CA LYS A 3 70.48 4.77 16.42
C LYS A 3 69.16 4.99 15.69
N PHE A 4 68.38 3.94 15.51
CA PHE A 4 66.98 4.02 15.11
C PHE A 4 66.12 4.30 16.35
N THR A 5 65.42 5.41 16.37
CA THR A 5 64.40 5.75 17.36
C THR A 5 63.07 5.30 16.82
N LEU A 6 62.44 4.29 17.44
CA LEU A 6 61.11 3.79 17.11
C LEU A 6 60.05 4.73 17.75
N VAL A 7 59.30 5.46 16.93
CA VAL A 7 58.17 6.27 17.38
C VAL A 7 56.91 5.40 17.25
N SER A 8 56.41 4.95 18.38
CA SER A 8 55.06 4.29 18.43
C SER A 8 54.00 5.36 18.37
N VAL A 9 53.30 5.44 17.25
CA VAL A 9 52.07 6.23 17.12
C VAL A 9 50.93 5.43 17.72
N LEU A 10 50.46 5.84 18.89
CA LEU A 10 49.25 5.31 19.52
C LEU A 10 48.04 5.91 18.81
N MET A 11 47.40 5.16 17.91
CA MET A 11 46.09 5.55 17.37
C MET A 11 45.05 5.39 18.49
N LEU A 12 44.63 6.48 19.12
CA LEU A 12 43.40 6.53 19.88
C LEU A 12 42.23 6.54 18.90
N GLY A 13 41.64 5.38 18.69
CA GLY A 13 40.33 5.27 18.06
C GLY A 13 39.28 5.89 19.00
N THR A 14 38.76 7.05 18.66
CA THR A 14 37.59 7.61 19.31
C THR A 14 36.40 6.75 18.91
N PHE A 15 36.00 5.82 19.77
CA PHE A 15 34.70 5.23 19.67
C PHE A 15 33.67 6.32 20.00
N ALA A 16 32.98 6.83 18.97
CA ALA A 16 31.79 7.64 19.20
C ALA A 16 30.75 6.77 19.90
N THR A 17 30.59 6.94 21.19
CA THR A 17 29.47 6.35 21.94
C THR A 17 28.20 7.02 21.42
N LEU A 18 27.36 6.28 20.72
CA LEU A 18 26.01 6.73 20.39
C LEU A 18 25.29 7.09 21.69
N ALA A 19 24.79 8.30 21.78
CA ALA A 19 24.03 8.75 22.93
C ALA A 19 22.79 7.85 23.10
N GLN A 20 22.65 7.21 24.25
CA GLN A 20 21.45 6.47 24.59
C GLN A 20 20.30 7.46 24.77
N THR A 21 19.16 7.17 24.16
CA THR A 21 17.96 8.02 24.20
C THR A 21 16.76 7.23 24.69
N ASN A 22 15.70 7.93 25.12
CA ASN A 22 14.41 7.30 25.37
C ASN A 22 13.81 6.85 24.03
N ILE A 23 13.67 5.54 23.84
CA ILE A 23 13.12 4.92 22.63
C ILE A 23 11.65 4.51 22.78
N ALA A 24 11.04 4.72 23.95
CA ALA A 24 9.63 4.37 24.19
C ALA A 24 8.65 5.06 23.21
N PRO A 25 8.81 6.35 22.84
CA PRO A 25 7.93 7.00 21.87
C PRO A 25 7.92 6.36 20.47
N GLN A 26 8.93 5.52 20.15
CA GLN A 26 9.02 4.80 18.87
C GLN A 26 8.31 3.45 18.90
N ALA A 27 7.80 3.03 20.08
CA ALA A 27 7.13 1.75 20.25
C ALA A 27 5.63 1.84 19.96
N THR A 28 5.08 0.74 19.47
CA THR A 28 3.64 0.49 19.53
C THR A 28 3.32 -0.12 20.91
N SER A 29 2.46 0.55 21.67
CA SER A 29 2.05 0.07 22.99
C SER A 29 0.84 -0.86 22.90
N SER A 30 0.84 -1.93 23.74
CA SER A 30 -0.28 -2.84 23.93
C SER A 30 -0.38 -3.26 25.39
N THR A 31 -1.51 -3.82 25.81
CA THR A 31 -1.74 -4.20 27.20
C THR A 31 -2.68 -5.40 27.32
N SER A 32 -2.59 -6.13 28.43
CA SER A 32 -3.56 -7.16 28.79
C SER A 32 -4.95 -6.58 29.09
N TYR A 33 -5.01 -5.40 29.68
CA TYR A 33 -6.24 -4.71 30.01
C TYR A 33 -5.96 -3.23 30.33
N VAL A 34 -6.81 -2.35 29.84
CA VAL A 34 -6.88 -0.93 30.23
C VAL A 34 -8.33 -0.60 30.56
N SER A 35 -8.57 0.15 31.61
CA SER A 35 -9.93 0.51 32.00
C SER A 35 -10.47 1.62 31.07
N SER A 36 -11.80 1.81 31.07
CA SER A 36 -12.44 2.86 30.29
C SER A 36 -12.15 4.29 30.77
N TRP A 37 -11.56 4.43 31.95
CA TRP A 37 -11.20 5.71 32.56
C TRP A 37 -9.76 6.14 32.25
N GLU A 38 -8.95 5.22 31.78
CA GLU A 38 -7.53 5.41 31.53
C GLU A 38 -7.18 5.16 30.05
N THR A 39 -5.94 5.50 29.69
CA THR A 39 -5.47 5.37 28.31
C THR A 39 -4.07 4.79 28.24
N ILE A 40 -3.86 3.89 27.28
CA ILE A 40 -2.54 3.32 27.01
C ILE A 40 -1.57 4.32 26.37
N THR A 41 -2.08 5.40 25.78
CA THR A 41 -1.26 6.42 25.10
C THR A 41 -0.42 7.25 26.06
N ALA A 42 -0.75 7.24 27.34
CA ALA A 42 0.04 7.92 28.38
C ALA A 42 1.37 7.20 28.70
N LEU A 43 1.56 5.97 28.25
CA LEU A 43 2.77 5.18 28.61
C LEU A 43 4.06 5.73 28.00
N ASN A 44 3.98 6.35 26.82
CA ASN A 44 5.16 6.68 26.01
C ASN A 44 5.02 8.02 25.26
N ASP A 45 4.32 8.97 25.85
CA ASP A 45 4.17 10.32 25.30
C ASP A 45 5.34 11.25 25.64
N ASN A 46 6.32 10.75 26.39
CA ASN A 46 7.53 11.44 26.85
C ASN A 46 7.24 12.60 27.84
N TYR A 47 6.09 12.59 28.48
CA TYR A 47 5.75 13.55 29.53
C TYR A 47 6.53 13.23 30.81
N THR A 48 6.84 14.25 31.61
CA THR A 48 7.41 14.09 32.94
C THR A 48 6.36 14.49 33.98
N PRO A 49 5.74 13.50 34.67
CA PRO A 49 4.70 13.81 35.66
C PRO A 49 5.23 14.61 36.86
N ALA A 50 4.45 15.55 37.34
CA ALA A 50 4.79 16.36 38.52
C ALA A 50 4.68 15.56 39.84
N ASN A 51 3.79 14.57 39.87
CA ASN A 51 3.58 13.64 41.02
C ASN A 51 2.82 12.40 40.52
N SER A 52 2.67 11.40 41.38
CA SER A 52 2.04 10.10 41.00
C SER A 52 0.53 10.19 40.71
N ASN A 53 -0.12 11.32 40.94
CA ASN A 53 -1.53 11.56 40.56
C ASN A 53 -1.68 12.61 39.45
N ASP A 54 -0.63 12.90 38.71
CA ASP A 54 -0.65 13.86 37.62
C ASP A 54 -1.24 13.23 36.33
N LYS A 55 -2.52 13.46 36.12
CA LYS A 55 -3.25 12.97 34.92
C LYS A 55 -3.32 14.00 33.79
N THR A 56 -2.48 15.05 33.79
CA THR A 56 -2.51 16.11 32.79
C THR A 56 -2.36 15.57 31.36
N HIS A 57 -1.59 14.50 31.20
CA HIS A 57 -1.39 13.78 29.94
C HIS A 57 -2.06 12.39 29.90
N GLY A 58 -3.01 12.15 30.79
CA GLY A 58 -3.64 10.85 30.98
C GLY A 58 -2.86 9.94 31.91
N ALA A 59 -3.33 8.74 32.10
CA ALA A 59 -2.69 7.67 32.86
C ALA A 59 -3.10 6.32 32.27
N TYR A 60 -2.21 5.35 32.30
CA TYR A 60 -2.61 3.96 32.15
C TYR A 60 -3.05 3.43 33.51
N GLY A 61 -4.14 2.67 33.54
CA GLY A 61 -4.61 1.99 34.74
C GLY A 61 -5.46 0.77 34.40
N ASN A 62 -5.39 -0.23 35.28
CA ASN A 62 -6.20 -1.44 35.18
C ASN A 62 -7.37 -1.43 36.20
N TRP A 63 -8.04 -0.29 36.38
CA TRP A 63 -9.12 -0.09 37.33
C TRP A 63 -10.13 -1.24 37.35
N ASN A 64 -10.50 -1.69 38.57
CA ASN A 64 -11.39 -2.79 38.86
C ASN A 64 -10.89 -4.17 38.38
N ASN A 65 -9.58 -4.35 38.26
CA ASN A 65 -8.98 -5.63 37.87
C ASN A 65 -7.78 -6.00 38.79
N PRO A 66 -7.96 -6.04 40.12
CA PRO A 66 -6.92 -6.41 41.07
C PRO A 66 -6.65 -7.93 41.08
N ASN A 67 -5.62 -8.35 41.79
CA ASN A 67 -5.28 -9.76 42.05
C ASN A 67 -5.03 -10.62 40.81
N SER A 68 -4.64 -9.98 39.72
CA SER A 68 -4.18 -10.65 38.51
C SER A 68 -2.97 -9.93 37.91
N ILE A 69 -2.05 -10.67 37.33
CA ILE A 69 -0.91 -10.06 36.64
C ILE A 69 -1.43 -9.34 35.41
N GLN A 70 -1.24 -8.04 35.42
CA GLN A 70 -1.49 -7.19 34.24
C GLN A 70 -0.16 -6.81 33.61
N TRP A 71 -0.16 -6.62 32.32
CA TRP A 71 1.05 -6.23 31.64
C TRP A 71 0.78 -5.10 30.61
N VAL A 72 1.78 -4.27 30.41
CA VAL A 72 1.92 -3.35 29.27
C VAL A 72 3.14 -3.77 28.45
N GLN A 73 3.08 -3.57 27.15
CA GLN A 73 4.10 -4.06 26.23
C GLN A 73 4.43 -3.00 25.17
N TYR A 74 5.71 -2.91 24.85
CA TYR A 74 6.22 -2.17 23.71
C TYR A 74 6.70 -3.13 22.63
N ASP A 75 6.28 -2.89 21.40
CA ASP A 75 6.75 -3.53 20.19
C ASP A 75 7.43 -2.49 19.30
N TRP A 76 8.67 -2.75 18.90
CA TRP A 76 9.42 -1.93 17.96
C TRP A 76 9.57 -2.66 16.62
N SER A 77 9.53 -1.90 15.53
CA SER A 77 9.77 -2.41 14.18
C SER A 77 11.23 -2.76 13.88
N GLN A 78 12.15 -2.41 14.78
CA GLN A 78 13.59 -2.69 14.70
C GLN A 78 14.12 -3.20 16.03
N THR A 79 15.34 -3.74 16.00
CA THR A 79 16.04 -4.17 17.20
C THR A 79 16.71 -2.98 17.88
N PHE A 80 16.54 -2.86 19.19
CA PHE A 80 17.26 -1.92 20.04
C PHE A 80 18.12 -2.65 21.05
N ALA A 81 19.33 -2.16 21.28
CA ALA A 81 20.14 -2.51 22.42
C ALA A 81 19.72 -1.62 23.59
N ILE A 82 19.03 -2.18 24.56
CA ILE A 82 18.53 -1.47 25.74
C ILE A 82 19.36 -1.78 26.98
N THR A 83 19.46 -0.81 27.87
CA THR A 83 20.28 -0.93 29.10
C THR A 83 19.53 -0.52 30.35
N ALA A 84 18.42 0.20 30.23
CA ALA A 84 17.64 0.67 31.37
C ALA A 84 16.18 0.94 30.97
N VAL A 85 15.33 0.90 31.98
CA VAL A 85 13.96 1.39 31.93
C VAL A 85 13.69 2.32 33.10
N GLU A 86 12.73 3.23 32.97
CA GLU A 86 12.27 4.12 34.00
C GLU A 86 10.74 4.14 33.98
N VAL A 87 10.12 3.84 35.15
CA VAL A 87 8.65 3.79 35.27
C VAL A 87 8.21 4.83 36.30
N TYR A 88 7.25 5.67 35.92
CA TYR A 88 6.56 6.59 36.80
C TYR A 88 5.19 6.02 37.15
N TRP A 89 5.04 5.55 38.39
CA TRP A 89 3.81 4.88 38.81
C TRP A 89 2.65 5.85 38.99
N PHE A 90 1.48 5.46 38.50
CA PHE A 90 0.23 6.15 38.79
C PHE A 90 -0.31 5.67 40.14
N ASN A 91 -0.66 6.62 41.00
CA ASN A 91 -1.24 6.36 42.33
C ASN A 91 -2.17 7.54 42.66
N ASP A 92 -3.48 7.30 42.69
CA ASP A 92 -4.51 8.28 43.00
C ASP A 92 -4.90 8.24 44.51
N SER A 93 -4.22 7.44 45.30
CA SER A 93 -4.53 7.18 46.71
C SER A 93 -5.95 6.63 46.94
N GLY A 94 -6.59 6.15 45.86
CA GLY A 94 -7.95 5.65 45.87
C GLY A 94 -8.02 4.21 45.35
N GLY A 95 -8.41 4.06 44.09
CA GLY A 95 -8.60 2.74 43.48
C GLY A 95 -7.41 2.22 42.69
N VAL A 96 -6.50 3.10 42.26
CA VAL A 96 -5.27 2.75 41.55
C VAL A 96 -4.07 3.09 42.43
N LEU A 97 -3.31 2.07 42.80
CA LEU A 97 -2.13 2.19 43.63
C LEU A 97 -0.89 1.64 42.91
N THR A 98 0.28 1.93 43.46
CA THR A 98 1.51 1.26 43.04
C THR A 98 1.37 -0.25 43.13
N PRO A 99 1.93 -1.03 42.20
CA PRO A 99 1.95 -2.49 42.31
C PRO A 99 2.71 -2.94 43.56
N THR A 100 2.45 -4.16 44.04
CA THR A 100 3.27 -4.83 45.06
C THR A 100 4.44 -5.57 44.44
N THR A 101 4.32 -5.95 43.18
CA THR A 101 5.40 -6.52 42.38
C THR A 101 5.32 -5.99 40.95
N ALA A 102 6.48 -5.65 40.37
CA ALA A 102 6.60 -5.27 38.99
C ALA A 102 7.96 -5.69 38.44
N TYR A 103 7.99 -6.24 37.23
CA TYR A 103 9.22 -6.72 36.59
C TYR A 103 9.18 -6.54 35.08
N ILE A 104 10.38 -6.44 34.50
CA ILE A 104 10.58 -6.26 33.06
C ILE A 104 10.96 -7.60 32.45
N GLU A 105 10.37 -7.88 31.30
CA GLU A 105 10.67 -9.05 30.47
C GLU A 105 10.89 -8.63 29.02
N TYR A 106 11.87 -9.25 28.36
CA TYR A 106 12.02 -9.09 26.90
C TYR A 106 11.74 -10.40 26.18
N TRP A 107 11.27 -10.28 24.93
CA TRP A 107 11.03 -11.43 24.06
C TRP A 107 12.32 -11.81 23.33
N ASN A 108 12.82 -13.04 23.52
CA ASN A 108 14.05 -13.53 22.90
C ASN A 108 13.82 -14.21 21.53
N GLY A 109 12.59 -14.17 21.01
CA GLY A 109 12.16 -14.87 19.80
C GLY A 109 11.36 -16.14 20.06
N SER A 110 11.41 -16.70 21.29
CA SER A 110 10.71 -17.93 21.67
C SER A 110 10.02 -17.85 23.05
N SER A 111 10.54 -17.08 23.97
CA SER A 111 10.02 -16.94 25.34
C SER A 111 10.30 -15.56 25.92
N TRP A 112 9.57 -15.20 26.98
CA TRP A 112 9.80 -14.02 27.80
C TRP A 112 10.91 -14.29 28.79
N ILE A 113 11.92 -13.42 28.83
CA ILE A 113 13.09 -13.51 29.73
C ILE A 113 13.04 -12.32 30.70
N ASN A 114 13.06 -12.60 31.97
CA ASN A 114 13.02 -11.60 33.04
C ASN A 114 14.36 -10.84 33.12
N LEU A 115 14.29 -9.50 33.13
CA LEU A 115 15.45 -8.60 33.29
C LEU A 115 15.63 -8.07 34.73
N GLY A 116 14.60 -8.19 35.57
CA GLY A 116 14.64 -7.73 36.96
C GLY A 116 13.38 -7.01 37.40
N ASN A 117 13.33 -6.70 38.67
CA ASN A 117 12.20 -6.02 39.31
C ASN A 117 12.38 -4.50 39.24
N VAL A 118 11.30 -3.79 38.96
CA VAL A 118 11.25 -2.32 38.95
C VAL A 118 10.99 -1.85 40.37
N PRO A 119 11.70 -0.83 40.90
CA PRO A 119 11.38 -0.20 42.17
C PRO A 119 9.95 0.35 42.22
N LEU A 120 9.36 0.52 43.39
CA LEU A 120 7.93 0.82 43.57
C LEU A 120 7.71 2.14 44.36
N VAL A 121 8.57 3.12 44.13
CA VAL A 121 8.53 4.43 44.80
C VAL A 121 7.54 5.36 44.10
N THR A 122 6.69 6.04 44.84
CA THR A 122 5.79 7.09 44.33
C THR A 122 6.51 8.41 44.11
N ASN A 123 5.95 9.27 43.26
CA ASN A 123 6.45 10.62 42.97
C ASN A 123 7.89 10.66 42.38
N ALA A 124 8.33 9.59 41.75
CA ALA A 124 9.65 9.52 41.11
C ALA A 124 9.66 8.53 39.95
N PHE A 125 10.58 8.72 39.02
CA PHE A 125 10.94 7.66 38.08
C PHE A 125 11.68 6.53 38.83
N ASN A 126 11.24 5.33 38.57
CA ASN A 126 11.77 4.10 39.10
C ASN A 126 12.67 3.42 38.10
N THR A 127 13.97 3.54 38.25
CA THR A 127 14.95 3.04 37.29
C THR A 127 15.36 1.61 37.56
N LEU A 128 15.36 0.76 36.54
CA LEU A 128 15.97 -0.55 36.52
C LEU A 128 17.06 -0.55 35.43
N THR A 129 18.29 -0.81 35.80
CA THR A 129 19.43 -0.98 34.89
C THR A 129 19.82 -2.45 34.76
N PHE A 130 20.24 -2.87 33.58
CA PHE A 130 20.65 -4.25 33.31
C PHE A 130 21.73 -4.30 32.22
N THR A 131 22.38 -5.45 32.08
CA THR A 131 23.29 -5.70 30.97
C THR A 131 22.56 -5.53 29.65
N SER A 132 23.20 -4.85 28.69
CA SER A 132 22.60 -4.58 27.37
C SER A 132 22.01 -5.83 26.74
N VAL A 133 20.74 -5.76 26.35
CA VAL A 133 20.04 -6.82 25.62
C VAL A 133 19.44 -6.25 24.33
N ASN A 134 19.45 -7.05 23.27
CA ASN A 134 18.83 -6.71 22.01
C ASN A 134 17.36 -7.13 22.00
N VAL A 135 16.46 -6.17 21.80
CA VAL A 135 15.03 -6.40 21.88
C VAL A 135 14.29 -5.79 20.67
N THR A 136 13.24 -6.46 20.26
CA THR A 136 12.15 -5.90 19.42
C THR A 136 10.86 -5.79 20.20
N ARG A 137 10.83 -6.41 21.43
CA ARG A 137 9.64 -6.47 22.26
C ARG A 137 10.01 -6.49 23.72
N LEU A 138 9.37 -5.63 24.51
CA LEU A 138 9.59 -5.49 25.95
C LEU A 138 8.24 -5.45 26.66
N ARG A 139 8.15 -6.10 27.82
CA ARG A 139 6.95 -6.13 28.65
C ARG A 139 7.26 -5.71 30.07
N LEU A 140 6.39 -4.90 30.65
CA LEU A 140 6.34 -4.62 32.09
C LEU A 140 5.11 -5.33 32.64
N SER A 141 5.35 -6.32 33.49
CA SER A 141 4.33 -7.09 34.21
C SER A 141 4.20 -6.58 35.65
N MET A 142 2.96 -6.42 36.12
CA MET A 142 2.68 -5.85 37.44
C MET A 142 1.52 -6.57 38.14
N LEU A 143 1.56 -6.63 39.45
CA LEU A 143 0.53 -7.21 40.31
C LEU A 143 0.32 -6.37 41.55
N ASN A 144 -0.94 -6.17 41.95
CA ASN A 144 -1.35 -5.78 43.28
C ASN A 144 -2.53 -6.69 43.72
N PRO A 145 -2.43 -7.42 44.80
CA PRO A 145 -3.46 -8.39 45.23
C PRO A 145 -4.79 -7.74 45.63
N THR A 146 -4.78 -6.47 46.04
CA THR A 146 -5.93 -5.82 46.67
C THR A 146 -6.45 -4.63 45.88
N GLN A 147 -5.62 -4.02 45.03
CA GLN A 147 -5.94 -2.79 44.31
C GLN A 147 -5.52 -2.89 42.85
N SER A 148 -6.08 -2.02 42.04
CA SER A 148 -5.64 -1.84 40.68
C SER A 148 -4.31 -1.09 40.61
N THR A 149 -3.58 -1.23 39.48
CA THR A 149 -2.27 -0.61 39.29
C THR A 149 -2.27 0.30 38.05
N GLY A 150 -1.34 1.25 38.03
CA GLY A 150 -1.25 2.17 36.91
C GLY A 150 0.14 2.78 36.69
N ILE A 151 0.32 3.40 35.52
CA ILE A 151 1.57 3.99 35.07
C ILE A 151 1.24 5.35 34.42
N LEU A 152 2.02 6.38 34.74
CA LEU A 152 1.95 7.70 34.09
C LEU A 152 2.91 7.78 32.90
N GLU A 153 4.12 7.21 33.03
CA GLU A 153 5.11 7.20 31.95
C GLU A 153 6.02 5.98 32.09
N TRP A 154 6.40 5.35 30.98
CA TRP A 154 7.37 4.26 30.94
C TRP A 154 8.41 4.52 29.85
N ARG A 155 9.62 4.91 30.25
CA ARG A 155 10.76 5.21 29.40
C ARG A 155 11.65 3.97 29.24
N VAL A 156 12.27 3.87 28.08
CA VAL A 156 13.24 2.81 27.76
C VAL A 156 14.49 3.45 27.19
N THR A 157 15.61 3.28 27.85
CA THR A 157 16.91 3.78 27.39
C THR A 157 17.58 2.77 26.49
N GLY A 158 17.82 3.16 25.25
CA GLY A 158 18.44 2.28 24.27
C GLY A 158 19.06 2.99 23.08
N THR A 159 19.74 2.20 22.28
CA THR A 159 20.26 2.60 20.97
C THR A 159 19.78 1.61 19.91
N ALA A 160 19.43 2.11 18.76
CA ALA A 160 19.10 1.24 17.64
C ALA A 160 20.30 0.32 17.34
N VAL A 161 20.02 -0.99 17.30
CA VAL A 161 21.01 -1.93 16.78
C VAL A 161 20.96 -1.77 15.27
N SER A 162 21.92 -1.03 14.75
CA SER A 162 22.07 -0.88 13.32
C SER A 162 22.32 -2.26 12.71
N THR A 163 21.33 -2.81 12.07
CA THR A 163 21.50 -3.87 11.07
C THR A 163 22.08 -3.27 9.79
N GLY A 164 22.38 -1.98 9.83
CA GLY A 164 23.11 -1.29 8.79
C GLY A 164 24.43 -2.01 8.62
N GLY A 165 24.56 -2.71 7.51
CA GLY A 165 25.81 -3.35 7.14
C GLY A 165 26.92 -2.29 7.20
N ASN A 166 28.15 -2.73 7.27
CA ASN A 166 29.41 -1.96 7.25
C ASN A 166 29.57 -1.03 6.02
N GLY A 167 28.48 -0.52 5.46
CA GLY A 167 28.41 0.31 4.25
C GLY A 167 28.40 -0.48 2.96
N ALA A 168 28.41 -1.80 3.02
CA ALA A 168 28.34 -2.64 1.81
C ALA A 168 26.99 -2.47 1.08
N PRO A 169 27.00 -2.59 -0.26
CA PRO A 169 25.77 -2.62 -1.04
C PRO A 169 24.81 -3.73 -0.55
N TYR A 170 23.53 -3.37 -0.46
CA TYR A 170 22.46 -4.27 -0.01
C TYR A 170 21.86 -5.04 -1.18
N THR A 171 21.66 -6.32 -0.97
CA THR A 171 20.92 -7.17 -1.90
C THR A 171 19.57 -7.53 -1.28
N TRP A 172 18.49 -7.26 -2.00
CA TRP A 172 17.15 -7.56 -1.55
C TRP A 172 16.95 -9.08 -1.40
N PRO A 173 16.61 -9.59 -0.21
CA PRO A 173 16.33 -11.01 -0.04
C PRO A 173 15.01 -11.39 -0.70
N THR A 174 14.91 -12.62 -1.14
CA THR A 174 13.66 -13.20 -1.65
C THR A 174 12.55 -13.17 -0.59
N TYR A 175 11.31 -13.15 -1.04
CA TYR A 175 10.15 -13.21 -0.15
C TYR A 175 9.81 -14.66 0.21
N SER A 176 9.63 -14.94 1.52
CA SER A 176 9.22 -16.25 2.04
C SER A 176 8.40 -16.07 3.33
N PRO A 177 7.11 -16.40 3.37
CA PRO A 177 6.33 -16.89 2.23
C PRO A 177 6.17 -15.86 1.12
N THR A 178 5.84 -16.30 -0.08
CA THR A 178 5.41 -15.47 -1.20
C THR A 178 3.91 -15.62 -1.41
N ILE A 179 3.31 -14.70 -2.17
CA ILE A 179 1.93 -14.79 -2.61
C ILE A 179 1.89 -15.22 -4.09
N SER A 180 1.06 -16.19 -4.40
CA SER A 180 0.89 -16.70 -5.77
C SER A 180 -0.47 -17.37 -5.91
N TYR A 181 -1.16 -17.12 -7.03
CA TYR A 181 -2.44 -17.75 -7.32
C TYR A 181 -2.65 -17.92 -8.82
N ASP A 182 -3.35 -19.00 -9.20
CA ASP A 182 -3.74 -19.30 -10.58
C ASP A 182 -5.25 -19.56 -10.62
N PHE A 183 -5.99 -18.72 -11.31
CA PHE A 183 -7.45 -18.84 -11.43
C PHE A 183 -7.91 -20.12 -12.12
N ARG A 184 -7.05 -20.81 -12.86
CA ARG A 184 -7.38 -22.12 -13.46
C ARG A 184 -7.76 -23.17 -12.42
N SER A 185 -7.33 -23.00 -11.19
CA SER A 185 -7.75 -23.88 -10.08
C SER A 185 -9.23 -23.77 -9.73
N GLU A 186 -9.86 -22.60 -9.95
CA GLU A 186 -11.30 -22.36 -9.71
C GLU A 186 -12.12 -22.33 -10.99
N TYR A 187 -11.54 -21.89 -12.08
CA TYR A 187 -12.23 -21.69 -13.36
C TYR A 187 -11.60 -22.61 -14.42
N PRO A 188 -12.14 -23.83 -14.57
CA PRO A 188 -11.66 -24.76 -15.59
C PRO A 188 -11.95 -24.20 -16.99
N SER A 189 -11.32 -24.80 -17.97
CA SER A 189 -11.55 -24.44 -19.38
C SER A 189 -13.04 -24.53 -19.75
N LEU A 190 -13.54 -23.48 -20.39
CA LEU A 190 -14.93 -23.32 -20.78
C LEU A 190 -15.11 -23.47 -22.30
N ALA A 191 -16.20 -24.04 -22.70
CA ALA A 191 -16.63 -24.03 -24.11
C ALA A 191 -16.97 -22.59 -24.57
N THR A 192 -16.74 -22.29 -25.83
CA THR A 192 -17.14 -21.02 -26.43
C THR A 192 -18.64 -20.80 -26.31
N PRO A 193 -19.09 -19.69 -25.72
CA PRO A 193 -20.50 -19.41 -25.57
C PRO A 193 -21.22 -19.30 -26.92
N THR A 194 -22.38 -19.88 -27.02
CA THR A 194 -23.19 -19.85 -28.25
C THR A 194 -24.39 -18.91 -28.15
N GLN A 195 -24.83 -18.59 -26.92
CA GLN A 195 -26.01 -17.80 -26.66
C GLN A 195 -25.66 -16.33 -26.41
N VAL A 196 -26.64 -15.46 -26.61
CA VAL A 196 -26.63 -14.04 -26.20
C VAL A 196 -27.72 -13.84 -25.17
N LEU A 197 -27.38 -13.27 -24.03
CA LEU A 197 -28.37 -13.00 -22.97
C LEU A 197 -29.34 -11.92 -23.44
N ASN A 198 -30.65 -12.19 -23.32
CA ASN A 198 -31.67 -11.22 -23.70
C ASN A 198 -32.06 -10.31 -22.50
N ASP A 199 -31.15 -9.50 -22.07
CA ASP A 199 -31.21 -8.65 -20.87
C ASP A 199 -31.58 -7.19 -21.17
N CYS A 200 -31.79 -6.82 -22.44
CA CYS A 200 -32.18 -5.47 -22.86
C CYS A 200 -33.19 -5.56 -24.02
N PRO A 201 -34.49 -5.39 -23.74
CA PRO A 201 -35.55 -5.52 -24.76
C PRO A 201 -35.45 -4.54 -25.92
N GLN A 202 -34.77 -3.40 -25.75
CA GLN A 202 -34.58 -2.37 -26.78
C GLN A 202 -33.52 -2.75 -27.83
N VAL A 203 -32.84 -3.86 -27.67
CA VAL A 203 -31.90 -4.36 -28.68
C VAL A 203 -32.66 -4.77 -29.93
N VAL A 204 -32.36 -4.11 -31.05
CA VAL A 204 -32.96 -4.43 -32.37
C VAL A 204 -31.99 -5.14 -33.30
N GLY A 205 -30.69 -5.18 -32.96
CA GLY A 205 -29.72 -5.89 -33.72
C GLY A 205 -28.46 -6.25 -32.95
N THR A 206 -27.80 -7.30 -33.44
CA THR A 206 -26.58 -7.83 -32.85
C THR A 206 -25.63 -8.29 -33.95
N GLN A 207 -24.32 -8.18 -33.67
CA GLN A 207 -23.28 -8.85 -34.44
C GLN A 207 -22.39 -9.63 -33.45
N SER A 208 -22.24 -10.92 -33.66
CA SER A 208 -21.50 -11.81 -32.78
C SER A 208 -20.27 -12.39 -33.49
N SER A 209 -19.22 -12.62 -32.71
CA SER A 209 -18.02 -13.31 -33.14
C SER A 209 -17.39 -14.05 -31.96
N ASN A 210 -17.34 -15.37 -32.02
CA ASN A 210 -16.80 -16.25 -30.96
C ASN A 210 -17.35 -15.90 -29.56
N TRP A 211 -16.52 -15.35 -28.68
CA TRP A 211 -16.84 -15.06 -27.31
C TRP A 211 -17.60 -13.75 -27.08
N TRP A 212 -17.65 -12.86 -28.10
CA TRP A 212 -18.15 -11.51 -27.97
C TRP A 212 -19.35 -11.22 -28.86
N THR A 213 -20.23 -10.33 -28.40
CA THR A 213 -21.36 -9.79 -29.18
C THR A 213 -21.41 -8.28 -29.04
N PHE A 214 -21.69 -7.60 -30.14
CA PHE A 214 -21.98 -6.17 -30.21
C PHE A 214 -23.45 -5.96 -30.45
N ARG A 215 -24.09 -5.08 -29.66
CA ARG A 215 -25.55 -4.90 -29.62
C ARG A 215 -25.91 -3.45 -29.77
N TRP A 216 -27.01 -3.17 -30.46
CA TRP A 216 -27.50 -1.80 -30.69
C TRP A 216 -29.02 -1.71 -30.66
N GLY A 217 -29.50 -0.47 -30.37
CA GLY A 217 -30.91 -0.10 -30.36
C GLY A 217 -31.40 0.52 -31.67
N PRO A 218 -32.66 0.97 -31.75
CA PRO A 218 -33.30 1.48 -32.94
C PRO A 218 -32.66 2.76 -33.51
N ASN A 219 -31.98 3.54 -32.67
CA ASN A 219 -31.39 4.84 -33.06
C ASN A 219 -29.93 4.72 -33.50
N LYS A 220 -29.50 3.52 -33.92
CA LYS A 220 -28.13 3.29 -34.40
C LYS A 220 -27.82 4.18 -35.60
N ARG A 221 -26.72 4.95 -35.54
CA ARG A 221 -26.25 5.77 -36.65
C ARG A 221 -25.83 4.89 -37.84
N SER A 222 -26.01 5.41 -39.06
CA SER A 222 -25.67 4.70 -40.32
C SER A 222 -24.17 4.38 -40.43
N SER A 223 -23.29 5.16 -39.82
CA SER A 223 -21.83 4.91 -39.78
C SER A 223 -21.44 3.64 -38.99
N VAL A 224 -22.30 3.15 -38.11
CA VAL A 224 -22.06 1.90 -37.35
C VAL A 224 -22.43 0.70 -38.21
N THR A 225 -21.56 0.35 -39.11
CA THR A 225 -21.72 -0.77 -40.07
C THR A 225 -21.10 -2.06 -39.52
N ALA A 226 -21.46 -3.18 -40.15
CA ALA A 226 -20.80 -4.46 -39.83
C ALA A 226 -19.28 -4.41 -40.03
N ALA A 227 -18.83 -3.68 -41.07
CA ALA A 227 -17.41 -3.48 -41.34
C ALA A 227 -16.70 -2.69 -40.24
N ALA A 228 -17.38 -1.75 -39.58
CA ALA A 228 -16.85 -1.00 -38.46
C ALA A 228 -16.81 -1.84 -37.14
N ILE A 229 -17.78 -2.73 -36.94
CA ILE A 229 -17.88 -3.58 -35.74
C ILE A 229 -16.89 -4.73 -35.79
N THR A 230 -16.66 -5.35 -36.94
CA THR A 230 -15.82 -6.56 -37.08
C THR A 230 -14.42 -6.41 -36.51
N PRO A 231 -13.64 -5.33 -36.73
CA PRO A 231 -12.31 -5.17 -36.18
C PRO A 231 -12.29 -5.07 -34.63
N MET A 232 -13.33 -4.49 -34.04
CA MET A 232 -13.48 -4.41 -32.58
C MET A 232 -13.69 -5.81 -31.99
N LEU A 233 -14.62 -6.58 -32.53
CA LEU A 233 -14.87 -7.95 -32.07
C LEU A 233 -13.65 -8.85 -32.30
N ALA A 234 -12.93 -8.68 -33.40
CA ALA A 234 -11.69 -9.41 -33.68
C ALA A 234 -10.61 -9.10 -32.64
N ARG A 235 -10.45 -7.82 -32.26
CA ARG A 235 -9.50 -7.41 -31.23
C ARG A 235 -9.88 -7.98 -29.86
N LEU A 236 -11.13 -7.86 -29.44
CA LEU A 236 -11.61 -8.44 -28.17
C LEU A 236 -11.42 -9.96 -28.13
N ASN A 237 -11.79 -10.69 -29.18
CA ASN A 237 -11.58 -12.13 -29.21
C ASN A 237 -10.10 -12.51 -29.12
N LYS A 238 -9.22 -11.80 -29.82
CA LYS A 238 -7.77 -12.03 -29.78
C LYS A 238 -7.17 -11.81 -28.39
N ASP A 239 -7.50 -10.69 -27.77
CA ASP A 239 -6.93 -10.29 -26.49
C ASP A 239 -7.46 -11.20 -25.36
N PHE A 240 -8.77 -11.44 -25.32
CA PHE A 240 -9.38 -12.25 -24.27
C PHE A 240 -9.10 -13.76 -24.42
N ALA A 241 -8.82 -14.26 -25.65
CA ALA A 241 -8.27 -15.58 -25.81
C ALA A 241 -6.89 -15.70 -25.15
N TYR A 242 -6.02 -14.73 -25.33
CA TYR A 242 -4.72 -14.71 -24.68
C TYR A 242 -4.82 -14.64 -23.15
N PHE A 243 -5.70 -13.80 -22.64
CA PHE A 243 -5.95 -13.66 -21.19
C PHE A 243 -6.42 -14.97 -20.56
N ARG A 244 -7.37 -15.64 -21.22
CA ARG A 244 -7.94 -16.91 -20.75
C ARG A 244 -6.98 -18.07 -20.93
N ASP A 245 -6.50 -18.26 -22.17
CA ASP A 245 -5.83 -19.50 -22.56
C ASP A 245 -4.34 -19.49 -22.17
N THR A 246 -3.70 -18.32 -22.19
CA THR A 246 -2.26 -18.18 -21.87
C THR A 246 -2.02 -17.67 -20.46
N MET A 247 -2.70 -16.62 -20.05
CA MET A 247 -2.48 -16.01 -18.73
C MET A 247 -3.31 -16.69 -17.61
N GLY A 248 -4.28 -17.52 -17.96
CA GLY A 248 -5.07 -18.32 -17.00
C GLY A 248 -6.13 -17.54 -16.23
N TRP A 249 -6.62 -16.42 -16.78
CA TRP A 249 -7.67 -15.63 -16.14
C TRP A 249 -9.06 -16.10 -16.57
N PRO A 250 -10.07 -16.05 -15.68
CA PRO A 250 -11.44 -16.42 -16.05
C PRO A 250 -12.02 -15.40 -17.02
N PRO A 251 -12.88 -15.79 -17.95
CA PRO A 251 -13.70 -14.84 -18.69
C PRO A 251 -14.73 -14.17 -17.76
N ASP A 252 -15.42 -13.14 -18.24
CA ASP A 252 -16.45 -12.46 -17.46
C ASP A 252 -17.62 -13.41 -17.07
N LEU A 253 -18.47 -12.94 -16.16
CA LEU A 253 -19.60 -13.73 -15.66
C LEU A 253 -20.53 -14.20 -16.79
N ARG A 254 -20.74 -13.39 -17.84
CA ARG A 254 -21.57 -13.78 -18.98
C ARG A 254 -21.02 -15.03 -19.66
N ALA A 255 -19.74 -15.01 -20.00
CA ALA A 255 -19.09 -16.11 -20.68
C ALA A 255 -19.05 -17.37 -19.81
N ARG A 256 -18.80 -17.22 -18.52
CA ARG A 256 -18.84 -18.34 -17.56
C ARG A 256 -20.23 -18.94 -17.38
N SER A 257 -21.27 -18.16 -17.65
CA SER A 257 -22.67 -18.59 -17.63
C SER A 257 -23.20 -19.07 -18.99
N GLY A 258 -22.33 -19.22 -19.98
CA GLY A 258 -22.70 -19.72 -21.32
C GLY A 258 -23.20 -18.65 -22.29
N TYR A 259 -23.12 -17.37 -21.93
CA TYR A 259 -23.50 -16.24 -22.78
C TYR A 259 -22.27 -15.50 -23.30
N ARG A 260 -22.36 -14.97 -24.51
CA ARG A 260 -21.30 -14.09 -25.05
C ARG A 260 -21.14 -12.84 -24.21
N SER A 261 -19.89 -12.44 -23.95
CA SER A 261 -19.56 -11.13 -23.40
C SER A 261 -20.11 -10.04 -24.31
N SER A 262 -20.64 -8.95 -23.74
CA SER A 262 -21.47 -8.02 -24.50
C SER A 262 -20.92 -6.60 -24.50
N VAL A 263 -20.85 -6.01 -25.70
CA VAL A 263 -20.65 -4.58 -25.94
C VAL A 263 -21.96 -3.97 -26.39
N TYR A 264 -22.43 -2.93 -25.72
CA TYR A 264 -23.65 -2.19 -26.01
C TYR A 264 -23.31 -0.84 -26.63
N LEU A 265 -23.93 -0.51 -27.74
CA LEU A 265 -23.74 0.80 -28.37
C LEU A 265 -24.58 1.85 -27.63
N TYR A 266 -23.91 2.60 -26.77
CA TYR A 266 -24.53 3.66 -25.99
C TYR A 266 -25.02 4.81 -26.88
N GLY A 267 -26.19 5.36 -26.56
CA GLY A 267 -26.83 6.40 -27.37
C GLY A 267 -27.60 5.88 -28.59
N SER A 268 -27.78 4.55 -28.70
CA SER A 268 -28.53 3.94 -29.81
C SER A 268 -30.00 3.63 -29.49
N GLY A 269 -30.50 4.07 -28.35
CA GLY A 269 -31.86 3.80 -27.87
C GLY A 269 -31.97 2.48 -27.11
N LEU A 270 -30.95 2.13 -26.33
CA LEU A 270 -30.91 0.95 -25.50
C LEU A 270 -31.40 1.21 -24.08
N CYS A 271 -31.73 0.15 -23.35
CA CYS A 271 -32.01 0.18 -21.93
C CYS A 271 -30.87 0.74 -21.06
N THR A 272 -29.66 0.77 -21.59
CA THR A 272 -28.46 1.30 -20.95
C THR A 272 -28.28 2.82 -21.12
N ASP A 273 -29.08 3.43 -22.02
CA ASP A 273 -28.93 4.83 -22.35
C ASP A 273 -29.53 5.70 -21.24
N GLN A 274 -28.83 6.78 -20.90
CA GLN A 274 -29.28 7.80 -19.98
C GLN A 274 -29.70 9.06 -20.76
N ALA A 275 -30.35 10.00 -20.09
CA ALA A 275 -30.84 11.24 -20.72
C ALA A 275 -29.72 12.06 -21.41
N ASP A 276 -28.48 11.95 -20.94
CA ASP A 276 -27.31 12.53 -21.59
C ASP A 276 -26.63 11.49 -22.50
N SER A 277 -27.09 11.42 -23.75
CA SER A 277 -26.56 10.51 -24.76
C SER A 277 -25.24 10.96 -25.38
N ASN A 278 -24.67 12.11 -24.96
CA ASN A 278 -23.41 12.66 -25.45
C ASN A 278 -22.20 12.23 -24.63
N ALA A 279 -22.32 11.21 -23.78
CA ALA A 279 -21.19 10.69 -23.07
C ALA A 279 -20.06 10.27 -24.02
N LEU A 280 -18.87 10.81 -23.75
CA LEU A 280 -17.67 10.52 -24.51
C LEU A 280 -17.03 9.23 -23.99
N GLY A 281 -16.58 8.38 -24.90
CA GLY A 281 -15.78 7.21 -24.55
C GLY A 281 -16.53 5.90 -24.53
N GLY A 282 -15.89 4.94 -23.90
CA GLY A 282 -16.46 3.68 -23.52
C GLY A 282 -16.17 3.46 -22.05
N TRP A 283 -16.96 2.66 -21.39
CA TRP A 283 -16.75 2.30 -19.99
C TRP A 283 -17.38 0.95 -19.68
N GLN A 284 -16.87 0.31 -18.63
CA GLN A 284 -17.50 -0.87 -18.08
C GLN A 284 -18.73 -0.47 -17.28
N SER A 285 -19.79 -1.24 -17.38
CA SER A 285 -21.03 -1.10 -16.65
C SER A 285 -21.62 -2.47 -16.32
N ALA A 286 -22.80 -2.46 -15.76
CA ALA A 286 -23.53 -3.69 -15.44
C ALA A 286 -25.03 -3.48 -15.61
N ILE A 287 -25.75 -4.57 -15.88
CA ILE A 287 -27.19 -4.58 -15.98
C ILE A 287 -27.78 -5.65 -15.05
N SER A 288 -28.81 -5.30 -14.30
CA SER A 288 -29.54 -6.24 -13.47
C SER A 288 -30.63 -6.93 -14.31
N TYR A 289 -30.59 -8.25 -14.39
CA TYR A 289 -31.55 -9.03 -15.14
C TYR A 289 -31.76 -10.40 -14.48
N ASN A 290 -33.01 -10.75 -14.21
CA ASN A 290 -33.39 -12.01 -13.52
C ASN A 290 -32.64 -12.25 -12.20
N GLY A 291 -32.49 -11.19 -11.39
CA GLY A 291 -31.84 -11.28 -10.08
C GLY A 291 -30.32 -11.39 -10.12
N THR A 292 -29.72 -11.34 -11.31
CA THR A 292 -28.27 -11.36 -11.50
C THR A 292 -27.81 -10.05 -12.12
N THR A 293 -26.70 -9.54 -11.65
CA THR A 293 -26.04 -8.36 -12.24
C THR A 293 -24.98 -8.80 -13.21
N TRP A 294 -25.16 -8.47 -14.45
CA TRP A 294 -24.32 -8.90 -15.57
C TRP A 294 -23.36 -7.81 -15.99
N PRO A 295 -22.05 -8.06 -16.03
CA PRO A 295 -21.09 -7.06 -16.53
C PRO A 295 -21.26 -6.85 -18.02
N MET A 296 -20.97 -5.65 -18.48
CA MET A 296 -21.01 -5.29 -19.89
C MET A 296 -20.07 -4.13 -20.17
N ILE A 297 -19.76 -3.94 -21.46
CA ILE A 297 -19.05 -2.77 -21.96
C ILE A 297 -20.05 -1.86 -22.66
N LEU A 298 -19.98 -0.57 -22.38
CA LEU A 298 -20.67 0.46 -23.15
C LEU A 298 -19.66 1.12 -24.09
N ALA A 299 -19.95 1.09 -25.37
CA ALA A 299 -19.20 1.81 -26.40
C ALA A 299 -20.06 2.94 -26.96
N SER A 300 -19.65 4.19 -26.81
CA SER A 300 -20.34 5.32 -27.40
C SER A 300 -19.86 5.59 -28.83
N TYR A 301 -20.57 6.45 -29.54
CA TYR A 301 -20.14 6.89 -30.87
C TYR A 301 -18.81 7.65 -30.85
N TYR A 302 -18.53 8.30 -29.76
CA TYR A 302 -17.26 8.93 -29.45
C TYR A 302 -16.65 8.22 -28.23
N PRO A 303 -15.39 7.87 -28.16
CA PRO A 303 -14.30 8.16 -29.10
C PRO A 303 -14.06 7.05 -30.14
N VAL A 304 -15.04 6.25 -30.46
CA VAL A 304 -14.84 5.14 -31.40
C VAL A 304 -14.81 5.67 -32.85
N ALA A 305 -13.61 5.96 -33.36
CA ALA A 305 -13.39 6.51 -34.68
C ALA A 305 -13.99 5.66 -35.78
N ALA A 306 -14.07 4.34 -35.60
CA ALA A 306 -14.77 3.45 -36.52
C ALA A 306 -16.25 3.82 -36.70
N PHE A 307 -16.84 4.50 -35.73
CA PHE A 307 -18.24 4.93 -35.74
C PHE A 307 -18.42 6.42 -35.97
N ASN A 308 -17.36 7.19 -35.92
CA ASN A 308 -17.38 8.63 -36.10
C ASN A 308 -16.42 9.03 -37.22
N PRO A 309 -16.93 9.50 -38.35
CA PRO A 309 -16.11 9.84 -39.52
C PRO A 309 -15.15 11.01 -39.33
N ALA A 310 -15.27 11.76 -38.21
CA ALA A 310 -14.34 12.83 -37.87
C ALA A 310 -12.98 12.32 -37.34
N TYR A 311 -12.84 11.03 -37.06
CA TYR A 311 -11.62 10.44 -36.51
C TYR A 311 -10.79 9.68 -37.56
N THR A 312 -9.50 9.55 -37.26
CA THR A 312 -8.52 8.90 -38.12
C THR A 312 -8.36 7.39 -37.81
N ALA A 313 -7.59 6.68 -38.64
CA ALA A 313 -7.29 5.27 -38.45
C ALA A 313 -6.48 5.01 -37.13
N SER A 314 -5.61 5.96 -36.75
CA SER A 314 -4.85 5.88 -35.48
C SER A 314 -5.77 5.97 -34.28
N ASP A 315 -6.75 6.87 -34.31
CA ASP A 315 -7.76 6.98 -33.27
C ASP A 315 -8.59 5.69 -33.15
N SER A 316 -8.87 5.03 -34.24
CA SER A 316 -9.57 3.75 -34.28
C SER A 316 -8.78 2.63 -33.60
N ALA A 317 -7.45 2.59 -33.74
CA ALA A 317 -6.60 1.62 -33.05
C ALA A 317 -6.62 1.82 -31.55
N TYR A 318 -6.50 3.08 -31.13
CA TYR A 318 -6.61 3.47 -29.73
C TYR A 318 -7.93 3.05 -29.09
N GLN A 319 -9.03 3.35 -29.75
CA GLN A 319 -10.37 3.05 -29.24
C GLN A 319 -10.63 1.56 -29.10
N ARG A 320 -10.09 0.74 -29.99
CA ARG A 320 -10.11 -0.72 -29.81
C ARG A 320 -9.31 -1.17 -28.59
N SER A 321 -8.21 -0.48 -28.31
CA SER A 321 -7.43 -0.71 -27.07
C SER A 321 -8.23 -0.32 -25.82
N ALA A 322 -8.95 0.80 -25.86
CA ALA A 322 -9.84 1.21 -24.79
C ALA A 322 -10.97 0.20 -24.55
N MET A 323 -11.56 -0.36 -25.59
CA MET A 323 -12.57 -1.42 -25.43
C MET A 323 -11.97 -2.69 -24.81
N THR A 324 -10.72 -3.02 -25.08
CA THR A 324 -10.03 -4.11 -24.38
C THR A 324 -9.88 -3.77 -22.89
N HIS A 325 -9.49 -2.53 -22.56
CA HIS A 325 -9.40 -2.05 -21.19
C HIS A 325 -10.73 -2.20 -20.44
N GLU A 326 -11.83 -1.72 -21.02
CA GLU A 326 -13.17 -1.85 -20.43
C GLU A 326 -13.62 -3.32 -20.30
N GLY A 327 -13.24 -4.15 -21.26
CA GLY A 327 -13.47 -5.60 -21.19
C GLY A 327 -12.71 -6.29 -20.08
N ILE A 328 -11.51 -5.82 -19.75
CA ILE A 328 -10.76 -6.30 -18.58
C ILE A 328 -11.50 -5.93 -17.30
N HIS A 329 -12.04 -4.71 -17.18
CA HIS A 329 -12.89 -4.36 -16.03
C HIS A 329 -14.10 -5.30 -15.91
N ALA A 330 -14.77 -5.61 -17.01
CA ALA A 330 -15.89 -6.55 -17.02
C ALA A 330 -15.47 -7.97 -16.59
N MET A 331 -14.27 -8.41 -16.97
CA MET A 331 -13.69 -9.69 -16.56
C MET A 331 -13.37 -9.72 -15.06
N LEU A 332 -12.88 -8.60 -14.51
CA LEU A 332 -12.47 -8.48 -13.11
C LEU A 332 -13.65 -8.18 -12.16
N ALA A 333 -14.79 -7.71 -12.69
CA ALA A 333 -15.88 -7.12 -11.92
C ALA A 333 -16.44 -8.01 -10.82
N ASP A 334 -16.50 -9.31 -11.01
CA ASP A 334 -17.06 -10.28 -10.07
C ASP A 334 -16.04 -11.15 -9.35
N LEU A 335 -14.74 -10.91 -9.58
CA LEU A 335 -13.70 -11.55 -8.79
C LEU A 335 -13.78 -11.08 -7.32
N PRO A 336 -13.44 -11.95 -6.34
CA PRO A 336 -13.71 -11.68 -4.94
C PRO A 336 -12.84 -10.59 -4.31
N GLY A 337 -11.67 -10.32 -4.88
CA GLY A 337 -10.73 -9.33 -4.37
C GLY A 337 -10.99 -7.90 -4.85
N VAL A 338 -10.30 -6.95 -4.25
CA VAL A 338 -10.13 -5.55 -4.70
C VAL A 338 -11.45 -4.74 -4.79
N LYS A 339 -12.50 -5.12 -4.07
CA LYS A 339 -13.84 -4.52 -4.21
C LYS A 339 -13.87 -3.01 -3.95
N ASP A 340 -13.10 -2.54 -2.99
CA ASP A 340 -13.10 -1.12 -2.59
C ASP A 340 -11.83 -0.36 -3.04
N ALA A 341 -10.95 -1.00 -3.80
CA ALA A 341 -9.69 -0.42 -4.24
C ALA A 341 -9.75 0.04 -5.70
N ALA A 342 -10.51 1.10 -5.98
CA ALA A 342 -10.67 1.63 -7.35
C ALA A 342 -9.34 1.93 -8.04
N TRP A 343 -8.33 2.39 -7.29
CA TRP A 343 -6.98 2.62 -7.82
C TRP A 343 -6.33 1.34 -8.38
N PHE A 344 -6.60 0.18 -7.76
CA PHE A 344 -6.06 -1.10 -8.22
C PHE A 344 -6.92 -1.69 -9.34
N HIS A 345 -8.23 -1.37 -9.39
CA HIS A 345 -9.05 -1.69 -10.55
C HIS A 345 -8.48 -1.06 -11.82
N GLU A 346 -8.07 0.20 -11.75
CA GLU A 346 -7.42 0.88 -12.87
C GLU A 346 -5.96 0.42 -13.06
N GLY A 347 -5.16 0.48 -12.01
CA GLY A 347 -3.75 0.09 -12.08
C GLY A 347 -3.52 -1.38 -12.40
N GLY A 348 -4.34 -2.25 -11.87
CA GLY A 348 -4.30 -3.69 -12.19
C GLY A 348 -4.77 -3.99 -13.61
N ASN A 349 -5.76 -3.25 -14.11
CA ASN A 349 -6.19 -3.32 -15.50
C ASN A 349 -5.07 -2.89 -16.47
N VAL A 350 -4.44 -1.75 -16.21
CA VAL A 350 -3.30 -1.27 -17.00
C VAL A 350 -2.15 -2.28 -16.97
N TRP A 351 -1.81 -2.82 -15.79
CA TRP A 351 -0.82 -3.90 -15.68
C TRP A 351 -1.18 -5.10 -16.53
N PHE A 352 -2.44 -5.48 -16.52
CA PHE A 352 -2.94 -6.66 -17.24
C PHE A 352 -2.71 -6.51 -18.74
N GLN A 353 -3.19 -5.42 -19.31
CA GLN A 353 -3.11 -5.14 -20.74
C GLN A 353 -1.66 -4.99 -21.20
N GLN A 354 -0.86 -4.18 -20.53
CA GLN A 354 0.55 -3.97 -20.87
C GLN A 354 1.38 -5.25 -20.74
N THR A 355 1.13 -6.06 -19.71
CA THR A 355 1.86 -7.31 -19.50
C THR A 355 1.53 -8.33 -20.59
N ALA A 356 0.27 -8.42 -21.00
CA ALA A 356 -0.15 -9.26 -22.10
C ALA A 356 0.48 -8.83 -23.44
N ASP A 357 0.48 -7.53 -23.71
CA ASP A 357 1.07 -6.97 -24.93
C ASP A 357 2.58 -7.17 -24.98
N ALA A 358 3.26 -6.91 -23.85
CA ALA A 358 4.71 -7.11 -23.72
C ALA A 358 5.11 -8.60 -23.89
N LYS A 359 4.40 -9.51 -23.27
CA LYS A 359 4.66 -10.95 -23.42
C LYS A 359 4.43 -11.46 -24.82
N ARG A 360 3.36 -11.00 -25.51
CA ARG A 360 3.06 -11.41 -26.88
C ARG A 360 4.07 -10.89 -27.89
N SER A 361 4.59 -9.69 -27.67
CA SER A 361 5.54 -9.03 -28.58
C SER A 361 7.00 -9.23 -28.17
N ASN A 362 7.26 -9.76 -26.97
CA ASN A 362 8.56 -9.74 -26.30
C ASN A 362 9.18 -8.34 -26.26
N ASN A 363 8.34 -7.33 -26.05
CA ASN A 363 8.76 -5.94 -26.02
C ASN A 363 8.22 -5.25 -24.77
N TYR A 364 9.11 -4.84 -23.88
CA TYR A 364 8.82 -4.16 -22.62
C TYR A 364 9.17 -2.66 -22.67
N SER A 365 9.16 -2.06 -23.83
CA SER A 365 9.54 -0.65 -24.03
C SER A 365 8.39 0.34 -23.84
N SER A 366 7.15 -0.12 -23.64
CA SER A 366 5.98 0.73 -23.46
C SER A 366 5.21 0.32 -22.21
N LEU A 367 4.86 1.28 -21.37
CA LEU A 367 3.89 1.14 -20.28
C LEU A 367 2.51 1.59 -20.75
N GLY A 368 1.49 1.08 -20.11
CA GLY A 368 0.15 1.65 -20.21
C GLY A 368 0.14 3.10 -19.74
N PHE A 369 -0.89 3.84 -20.12
CA PHE A 369 -1.01 5.26 -19.80
C PHE A 369 -1.08 5.50 -18.28
N LEU A 370 -0.61 6.66 -17.84
CA LEU A 370 -0.60 7.15 -16.46
C LEU A 370 0.22 6.33 -15.44
N ASN A 371 0.98 5.35 -15.87
CA ASN A 371 1.79 4.53 -14.96
C ASN A 371 2.94 5.28 -14.27
N GLY A 372 3.30 6.46 -14.75
CA GLY A 372 4.42 7.23 -14.22
C GLY A 372 4.07 8.31 -13.21
N THR A 373 2.78 8.52 -12.90
CA THR A 373 2.35 9.67 -12.10
C THR A 373 2.80 9.62 -10.65
N ASP A 374 2.89 8.45 -10.05
CA ASP A 374 3.40 8.25 -8.69
C ASP A 374 4.92 8.49 -8.54
N PHE A 375 5.67 8.49 -9.64
CA PHE A 375 7.08 8.86 -9.62
C PHE A 375 7.32 10.33 -9.29
N ILE A 376 6.37 11.20 -9.59
CA ILE A 376 6.49 12.65 -9.34
C ILE A 376 5.85 13.12 -8.04
N ALA A 377 5.15 12.25 -7.34
CA ALA A 377 4.56 12.53 -6.04
C ALA A 377 4.68 11.31 -5.12
N PRO A 378 5.89 10.79 -4.89
CA PRO A 378 6.11 9.56 -4.13
C PRO A 378 5.68 9.66 -2.66
N PHE A 379 5.49 10.88 -2.13
CA PHE A 379 4.99 11.11 -0.77
C PHE A 379 3.53 10.67 -0.57
N MET A 380 2.77 10.51 -1.64
CA MET A 380 1.40 10.04 -1.56
C MET A 380 1.33 8.53 -1.24
N PRO A 381 0.24 8.07 -0.61
CA PRO A 381 0.01 6.65 -0.38
C PRO A 381 0.02 5.82 -1.66
N ILE A 382 0.46 4.57 -1.59
CA ILE A 382 0.28 3.61 -2.68
C ILE A 382 -1.22 3.39 -2.93
N GLU A 383 -2.00 3.20 -1.89
CA GLU A 383 -3.45 3.03 -1.98
C GLU A 383 -4.18 4.37 -2.14
N CYS A 384 -3.88 5.08 -3.20
CA CYS A 384 -4.54 6.34 -3.54
C CYS A 384 -5.73 6.07 -4.47
N TYR A 385 -6.92 5.90 -3.92
CA TYR A 385 -8.13 5.64 -4.70
C TYR A 385 -9.24 6.67 -4.42
N SER A 386 -10.23 6.71 -5.29
CA SER A 386 -11.25 7.76 -5.30
C SER A 386 -12.04 7.89 -4.00
N GLY A 387 -12.25 6.82 -3.26
CA GLY A 387 -12.91 6.87 -1.96
C GLY A 387 -12.17 7.77 -0.98
N TRP A 388 -10.87 7.66 -0.88
CA TRP A 388 -10.05 8.52 -0.04
C TRP A 388 -10.10 9.98 -0.48
N LEU A 389 -10.02 10.18 -1.77
CA LEU A 389 -10.08 11.52 -2.33
C LEU A 389 -11.46 12.17 -2.13
N GLN A 390 -12.51 11.38 -2.05
CA GLN A 390 -13.89 11.84 -1.85
C GLN A 390 -14.25 12.02 -0.39
N ASP A 391 -13.75 11.15 0.47
CA ASP A 391 -14.07 11.17 1.92
C ASP A 391 -13.15 12.07 2.73
N GLY A 392 -12.16 12.69 2.09
CA GLY A 392 -11.25 13.62 2.74
C GLY A 392 -10.04 12.99 3.40
N SER A 393 -9.84 11.69 3.26
CA SER A 393 -8.72 11.01 3.93
C SER A 393 -7.37 11.50 3.46
N PHE A 394 -7.24 11.87 2.18
CA PHE A 394 -6.01 12.43 1.66
C PHE A 394 -6.28 13.41 0.52
N GLY A 395 -6.70 14.61 0.87
CA GLY A 395 -7.07 15.62 -0.10
C GLY A 395 -8.55 15.61 -0.49
N GLY A 396 -9.40 14.88 0.23
CA GLY A 396 -10.83 14.85 0.02
C GLY A 396 -11.58 16.07 0.58
N PRO A 397 -12.90 16.14 0.41
CA PRO A 397 -13.72 17.29 0.82
C PRO A 397 -13.86 17.43 2.33
N SER A 398 -13.52 16.43 3.13
CA SER A 398 -13.52 16.57 4.58
C SER A 398 -12.27 17.30 5.07
N ALA A 399 -12.26 17.65 6.34
CA ALA A 399 -11.28 18.55 6.93
C ALA A 399 -9.82 18.21 6.65
N GLU A 400 -9.46 16.94 6.51
CA GLU A 400 -8.08 16.53 6.32
C GLU A 400 -7.52 16.97 4.96
N GLY A 401 -8.20 16.64 3.89
CA GLY A 401 -7.76 16.99 2.55
C GLY A 401 -7.85 18.48 2.28
N VAL A 402 -8.90 19.11 2.75
CA VAL A 402 -9.09 20.57 2.65
C VAL A 402 -7.98 21.30 3.41
N ASN A 403 -7.68 20.89 4.62
CA ASN A 403 -6.62 21.51 5.43
C ASN A 403 -5.24 21.37 4.81
N ARG A 404 -4.96 20.23 4.19
CA ARG A 404 -3.65 19.99 3.58
C ARG A 404 -3.42 20.80 2.31
N PHE A 405 -4.39 20.79 1.42
CA PHE A 405 -4.23 21.33 0.08
C PHE A 405 -5.03 22.61 -0.15
N ASN A 406 -5.50 23.22 0.90
CA ASN A 406 -6.20 24.48 0.84
C ASN A 406 -7.56 24.42 0.11
N GLY A 407 -8.18 23.26 0.10
CA GLY A 407 -9.55 23.11 -0.36
C GLY A 407 -9.79 22.00 -1.41
N SER A 408 -11.04 21.77 -1.68
CA SER A 408 -11.55 20.75 -2.60
C SER A 408 -11.07 20.89 -4.05
N GLN A 409 -10.65 22.10 -4.44
CA GLN A 409 -10.09 22.35 -5.77
C GLN A 409 -8.80 21.59 -6.01
N GLN A 410 -7.99 21.43 -5.00
CA GLN A 410 -6.74 20.67 -5.10
C GLN A 410 -6.97 19.18 -5.17
N LEU A 411 -8.03 18.68 -4.55
CA LEU A 411 -8.48 17.34 -4.75
C LEU A 411 -8.84 17.07 -6.22
N CYS A 412 -9.58 17.99 -6.84
CA CYS A 412 -9.89 17.90 -8.25
C CYS A 412 -8.62 17.94 -9.10
N THR A 413 -7.63 18.73 -8.70
CA THR A 413 -6.34 18.80 -9.38
C THR A 413 -5.56 17.50 -9.28
N TRP A 414 -5.45 16.94 -8.10
CA TRP A 414 -4.79 15.65 -7.91
C TRP A 414 -5.44 14.57 -8.76
N ARG A 415 -6.74 14.51 -8.73
CA ARG A 415 -7.52 13.54 -9.49
C ARG A 415 -7.36 13.73 -10.99
N THR A 416 -7.42 14.95 -11.47
CA THR A 416 -7.30 15.28 -12.90
C THR A 416 -5.86 15.25 -13.35
N PHE A 417 -4.97 15.79 -12.55
CA PHE A 417 -3.58 16.03 -12.89
C PHE A 417 -2.71 14.77 -12.75
N LEU A 418 -2.92 13.96 -11.72
CA LEU A 418 -2.16 12.74 -11.46
C LEU A 418 -2.89 11.46 -11.89
N GLY A 419 -4.01 11.58 -12.60
CA GLY A 419 -4.77 10.43 -13.02
C GLY A 419 -5.54 9.72 -11.91
N GLY A 420 -5.78 10.40 -10.79
CA GLY A 420 -6.64 9.95 -9.68
C GLY A 420 -6.59 8.45 -9.35
N HIS A 421 -7.49 7.68 -9.94
CA HIS A 421 -7.56 6.24 -9.75
C HIS A 421 -6.33 5.47 -10.24
N GLN A 422 -5.57 6.03 -11.16
CA GLN A 422 -4.42 5.37 -11.80
C GLN A 422 -3.09 5.85 -11.22
N TYR A 423 -3.13 6.66 -10.19
CA TYR A 423 -1.94 7.24 -9.57
C TYR A 423 -0.84 6.19 -9.33
N SER A 424 -1.17 5.06 -8.75
CA SER A 424 -0.22 4.01 -8.40
C SER A 424 -0.20 2.82 -9.38
N SER A 425 -0.47 3.04 -10.65
CA SER A 425 -0.48 1.98 -11.67
C SER A 425 0.86 1.26 -11.81
N SER A 426 1.97 1.89 -11.43
CA SER A 426 3.28 1.26 -11.38
C SER A 426 3.40 0.16 -10.33
N PHE A 427 2.60 0.20 -9.26
CA PHE A 427 2.68 -0.76 -8.16
C PHE A 427 2.37 -2.20 -8.58
N PRO A 428 1.26 -2.52 -9.29
CA PRO A 428 1.05 -3.88 -9.79
C PRO A 428 2.14 -4.35 -10.77
N THR A 429 2.76 -3.44 -11.54
CA THR A 429 3.91 -3.76 -12.39
C THR A 429 5.13 -4.16 -11.53
N PHE A 430 5.39 -3.43 -10.47
CA PHE A 430 6.41 -3.75 -9.49
C PHE A 430 6.13 -5.09 -8.79
N VAL A 431 4.90 -5.31 -8.32
CA VAL A 431 4.48 -6.56 -7.67
C VAL A 431 4.71 -7.76 -8.60
N GLY A 432 4.30 -7.66 -9.86
CA GLY A 432 4.53 -8.71 -10.86
C GLY A 432 6.02 -8.96 -11.16
N ASN A 433 6.86 -7.93 -11.09
CA ASN A 433 8.29 -8.05 -11.32
C ASN A 433 9.05 -8.66 -10.12
N ILE A 434 8.67 -8.34 -8.90
CA ILE A 434 9.39 -8.74 -7.67
C ILE A 434 8.84 -10.06 -7.09
N LEU A 435 7.52 -10.22 -7.03
CA LEU A 435 6.88 -11.40 -6.47
C LEU A 435 6.46 -12.43 -7.54
N GLY A 436 6.61 -12.07 -8.80
CA GLY A 436 6.14 -12.88 -9.93
C GLY A 436 4.72 -12.51 -10.37
N ASN A 437 4.42 -12.80 -11.64
CA ASN A 437 3.14 -12.40 -12.25
C ASN A 437 1.92 -13.01 -11.56
N ASN A 438 2.06 -14.16 -10.91
CA ASN A 438 0.98 -14.83 -10.18
C ASN A 438 0.64 -14.15 -8.83
N ALA A 439 1.43 -13.18 -8.40
CA ALA A 439 1.09 -12.36 -7.23
C ALA A 439 -0.08 -11.41 -7.50
N VAL A 440 -0.25 -10.93 -8.73
CA VAL A 440 -1.37 -10.05 -9.10
C VAL A 440 -2.72 -10.80 -9.07
N PRO A 441 -2.86 -12.01 -9.67
CA PRO A 441 -4.04 -12.84 -9.46
C PRO A 441 -4.34 -13.13 -7.99
N TRP A 442 -3.31 -13.32 -7.16
CA TRP A 442 -3.49 -13.51 -5.73
C TRP A 442 -4.19 -12.31 -5.08
N VAL A 443 -3.79 -11.09 -5.44
CA VAL A 443 -4.45 -9.86 -4.94
C VAL A 443 -5.93 -9.84 -5.34
N TRP A 444 -6.24 -10.14 -6.60
CA TRP A 444 -7.62 -10.20 -7.10
C TRP A 444 -8.47 -11.32 -6.46
N ARG A 445 -7.81 -12.29 -5.86
CA ARG A 445 -8.50 -13.40 -5.19
C ARG A 445 -8.68 -13.16 -3.69
N TYR A 446 -7.68 -12.59 -3.02
CA TYR A 446 -7.57 -12.61 -1.55
C TYR A 446 -7.47 -11.24 -0.88
N ALA A 447 -7.29 -10.15 -1.59
CA ALA A 447 -7.27 -8.81 -1.01
C ALA A 447 -8.61 -8.09 -1.25
N PRO A 448 -9.59 -8.19 -0.34
CA PRO A 448 -10.97 -7.77 -0.65
C PRO A 448 -11.14 -6.25 -0.74
N SER A 449 -10.62 -5.50 0.21
CA SER A 449 -10.85 -4.05 0.29
C SER A 449 -9.58 -3.23 0.24
N ARG A 450 -8.65 -3.50 1.17
CA ARG A 450 -7.36 -2.85 1.25
C ARG A 450 -6.29 -3.79 0.67
N VAL A 451 -5.69 -3.39 -0.45
CA VAL A 451 -4.72 -4.23 -1.15
C VAL A 451 -3.49 -4.52 -0.29
N LEU A 452 -2.90 -3.50 0.33
CA LEU A 452 -1.72 -3.68 1.17
C LEU A 452 -2.02 -4.50 2.42
N ALA A 453 -3.16 -4.25 3.08
CA ALA A 453 -3.58 -5.06 4.21
C ALA A 453 -3.86 -6.52 3.81
N GLY A 454 -4.46 -6.73 2.64
CA GLY A 454 -4.61 -8.06 2.05
C GLY A 454 -3.27 -8.73 1.79
N MET A 455 -2.32 -8.03 1.19
CA MET A 455 -0.97 -8.55 0.96
C MET A 455 -0.22 -8.85 2.26
N ALA A 456 -0.44 -8.05 3.33
CA ALA A 456 0.14 -8.31 4.65
C ALA A 456 -0.29 -9.66 5.20
N SER A 457 -1.54 -10.05 4.96
CA SER A 457 -2.04 -11.34 5.42
C SER A 457 -1.44 -12.54 4.69
N GLY A 458 -0.98 -12.36 3.45
CA GLY A 458 -0.30 -13.41 2.69
C GLY A 458 1.22 -13.45 2.90
N LEU A 459 1.85 -12.28 2.91
CA LEU A 459 3.31 -12.14 3.05
C LEU A 459 3.78 -12.14 4.51
N GLY A 460 2.91 -11.73 5.43
CA GLY A 460 3.28 -11.29 6.77
C GLY A 460 3.64 -9.81 6.81
N GLU A 461 3.34 -9.17 7.93
CA GLU A 461 3.51 -7.72 8.12
C GLU A 461 4.95 -7.25 7.85
N THR A 462 5.94 -7.94 8.41
CA THR A 462 7.37 -7.61 8.24
C THR A 462 7.77 -7.62 6.77
N GLN A 463 7.32 -8.60 6.00
CA GLN A 463 7.65 -8.70 4.58
C GLN A 463 6.90 -7.66 3.75
N LEU A 464 5.65 -7.34 4.10
CA LEU A 464 4.95 -6.25 3.43
C LEU A 464 5.64 -4.90 3.66
N ARG A 465 6.07 -4.60 4.89
CA ARG A 465 6.82 -3.37 5.19
C ARG A 465 8.14 -3.31 4.40
N ARG A 466 8.83 -4.43 4.29
CA ARG A 466 10.01 -4.54 3.41
C ARG A 466 9.66 -4.30 1.95
N LEU A 467 8.55 -4.86 1.46
CA LEU A 467 8.09 -4.68 0.07
C LEU A 467 7.81 -3.20 -0.24
N ILE A 468 7.20 -2.47 0.69
CA ILE A 468 6.97 -1.04 0.56
C ILE A 468 8.30 -0.28 0.51
N THR A 469 9.26 -0.63 1.37
CA THR A 469 10.61 -0.04 1.34
C THR A 469 11.29 -0.31 0.00
N GLU A 470 11.27 -1.55 -0.47
CA GLU A 470 11.86 -1.94 -1.76
C GLU A 470 11.19 -1.20 -2.93
N TYR A 471 9.86 -1.13 -2.94
CA TYR A 471 9.12 -0.40 -3.97
C TYR A 471 9.56 1.06 -4.06
N ARG A 472 9.63 1.76 -2.92
CA ARG A 472 9.99 3.18 -2.89
C ARG A 472 11.46 3.42 -3.23
N ALA A 473 12.36 2.53 -2.80
CA ALA A 473 13.77 2.60 -3.18
C ALA A 473 13.99 2.36 -4.68
N LYS A 474 13.33 1.35 -5.24
CA LYS A 474 13.39 1.06 -6.68
C LYS A 474 12.70 2.14 -7.51
N GLN A 475 11.60 2.71 -7.01
CA GLN A 475 10.93 3.84 -7.64
C GLN A 475 11.87 5.07 -7.72
N ALA A 476 12.63 5.37 -6.66
CA ALA A 476 13.59 6.46 -6.66
C ALA A 476 14.68 6.32 -7.74
N LEU A 477 15.02 5.08 -8.09
CA LEU A 477 15.99 4.78 -9.15
C LEU A 477 15.34 4.40 -10.48
N VAL A 478 13.99 4.33 -10.56
CA VAL A 478 13.29 3.80 -11.74
C VAL A 478 13.78 2.39 -12.09
N ASP A 479 14.11 1.59 -11.05
CA ASP A 479 14.63 0.22 -11.20
C ASP A 479 13.49 -0.80 -11.21
N PHE A 480 12.82 -0.89 -12.36
CA PHE A 480 11.66 -1.77 -12.58
C PHE A 480 12.00 -2.95 -13.51
N GLY A 481 13.23 -3.48 -13.35
CA GLY A 481 13.67 -4.63 -14.12
C GLY A 481 13.55 -4.42 -15.63
N GLN A 482 12.89 -5.33 -16.32
CA GLN A 482 12.67 -5.24 -17.77
C GLN A 482 11.80 -4.03 -18.20
N TRP A 483 11.03 -3.45 -17.29
CA TRP A 483 10.20 -2.27 -17.54
C TRP A 483 10.94 -0.94 -17.41
N LYS A 484 12.20 -0.94 -16.97
CA LYS A 484 13.00 0.29 -16.75
C LYS A 484 12.98 1.22 -17.95
N SER A 485 13.23 0.70 -19.14
CA SER A 485 13.28 1.53 -20.36
C SER A 485 11.94 2.21 -20.66
N ALA A 486 10.83 1.51 -20.44
CA ALA A 486 9.49 2.07 -20.60
C ALA A 486 9.20 3.16 -19.56
N CYS A 487 9.57 2.94 -18.29
CA CYS A 487 9.42 3.95 -17.24
C CYS A 487 10.23 5.22 -17.57
N VAL A 488 11.48 5.06 -17.99
CA VAL A 488 12.35 6.19 -18.37
C VAL A 488 11.77 6.94 -19.56
N ALA A 489 11.32 6.24 -20.60
CA ALA A 489 10.71 6.85 -21.77
C ALA A 489 9.44 7.64 -21.42
N LEU A 490 8.58 7.07 -20.57
CA LEU A 490 7.36 7.73 -20.11
C LEU A 490 7.68 9.01 -19.32
N LEU A 491 8.61 8.93 -18.37
CA LEU A 491 9.02 10.08 -17.56
C LEU A 491 9.70 11.17 -18.41
N ASN A 492 10.55 10.80 -19.34
CA ASN A 492 11.18 11.76 -20.24
C ASN A 492 10.21 12.45 -21.18
N SER A 493 9.19 11.73 -21.69
CA SER A 493 8.21 12.29 -22.61
C SER A 493 7.14 13.12 -21.89
N SER A 494 6.68 12.68 -20.74
CA SER A 494 5.56 13.28 -20.03
C SER A 494 5.98 14.20 -18.89
N PHE A 495 7.11 13.89 -18.24
CA PHE A 495 7.56 14.52 -16.99
C PHE A 495 9.03 14.94 -17.08
N GLY A 496 9.36 15.83 -17.94
CA GLY A 496 10.72 16.36 -18.04
C GLY A 496 11.10 17.29 -16.88
N THR A 497 12.28 17.92 -17.00
CA THR A 497 12.80 18.85 -15.99
C THR A 497 11.92 20.06 -15.72
N SER A 498 11.04 20.41 -16.63
CA SER A 498 10.11 21.54 -16.53
C SER A 498 8.73 21.16 -15.99
N ILE A 499 8.49 19.89 -15.68
CA ILE A 499 7.17 19.42 -15.25
C ILE A 499 6.57 20.23 -14.11
N ALA A 500 7.39 20.61 -13.12
CA ALA A 500 6.93 21.37 -11.97
C ALA A 500 6.28 22.70 -12.36
N ALA A 501 6.84 23.40 -13.34
CA ALA A 501 6.32 24.67 -13.80
C ALA A 501 5.14 24.50 -14.77
N GLU A 502 5.22 23.54 -15.67
CA GLU A 502 4.23 23.36 -16.73
C GLU A 502 2.94 22.70 -16.26
N TRP A 503 3.05 21.83 -15.28
CA TRP A 503 1.90 21.07 -14.75
C TRP A 503 1.26 21.68 -13.54
N GLN A 504 1.83 22.76 -13.01
CA GLN A 504 1.22 23.51 -11.93
C GLN A 504 0.09 24.38 -12.50
N PRO A 505 -1.16 24.06 -12.23
CA PRO A 505 -2.27 24.89 -12.72
C PRO A 505 -2.15 26.32 -12.18
N SER A 506 -2.40 27.31 -13.02
CA SER A 506 -2.29 28.72 -12.65
C SER A 506 -3.21 29.12 -11.48
N TRP A 507 -4.30 28.42 -11.28
CA TRP A 507 -5.24 28.64 -10.17
C TRP A 507 -4.79 27.99 -8.84
N LEU A 508 -3.73 27.19 -8.85
CA LEU A 508 -3.05 26.66 -7.68
C LEU A 508 -1.89 27.57 -7.20
N ASN A 509 -1.95 28.84 -7.42
CA ASN A 509 -0.89 29.76 -7.02
C ASN A 509 -1.22 30.48 -5.71
N PRO A 510 -0.38 30.37 -4.64
CA PRO A 510 0.81 29.53 -4.61
C PRO A 510 0.48 28.05 -4.41
N ALA A 511 1.04 27.19 -5.23
CA ALA A 511 0.90 25.76 -5.02
C ALA A 511 1.60 25.34 -3.73
N PRO A 512 1.00 24.46 -2.93
CA PRO A 512 1.58 24.03 -1.67
C PRO A 512 2.84 23.16 -1.89
N TRP A 513 3.00 22.56 -3.07
CA TRP A 513 4.16 21.76 -3.48
C TRP A 513 4.29 21.78 -5.00
N ILE A 514 5.43 21.33 -5.48
CA ILE A 514 5.74 21.22 -6.90
C ILE A 514 5.78 19.73 -7.27
N ALA A 515 5.24 19.39 -8.44
CA ALA A 515 5.27 18.02 -8.96
C ALA A 515 6.71 17.62 -9.30
N THR A 516 7.36 16.97 -8.34
CA THR A 516 8.74 16.50 -8.42
C THR A 516 8.91 15.28 -7.51
N PRO A 517 9.74 14.28 -7.87
CA PRO A 517 10.03 13.16 -6.98
C PRO A 517 10.77 13.59 -5.70
N TYR A 518 11.37 14.77 -5.68
CA TYR A 518 12.25 15.21 -4.62
C TYR A 518 11.55 16.13 -3.62
N VAL A 519 11.73 15.85 -2.34
CA VAL A 519 11.19 16.69 -1.27
C VAL A 519 12.04 17.96 -1.10
N LYS A 520 11.37 19.08 -0.90
CA LYS A 520 12.02 20.30 -0.45
C LYS A 520 12.43 20.15 1.02
N THR A 521 13.69 20.48 1.32
CA THR A 521 14.21 20.46 2.68
C THR A 521 14.80 21.79 3.08
N THR A 522 14.74 22.13 4.36
CA THR A 522 15.49 23.23 4.98
C THR A 522 16.70 22.64 5.68
N ASN A 523 17.89 23.18 5.41
CA ASN A 523 19.14 22.77 6.05
C ASN A 523 19.47 23.71 7.21
N ASN A 524 19.43 23.20 8.43
CA ASN A 524 19.83 23.90 9.64
C ASN A 524 21.09 23.25 10.22
N SER A 525 22.27 23.84 9.95
CA SER A 525 23.56 23.36 10.47
C SER A 525 23.80 21.85 10.22
N GLY A 526 23.52 21.37 9.01
CA GLY A 526 23.72 19.97 8.62
C GLY A 526 22.52 19.04 8.93
N THR A 527 21.46 19.57 9.52
CA THR A 527 20.21 18.80 9.72
C THR A 527 19.17 19.24 8.71
N LEU A 528 18.75 18.31 7.87
CA LEU A 528 17.69 18.52 6.88
C LEU A 528 16.31 18.25 7.50
N THR A 529 15.43 19.23 7.35
CA THR A 529 14.02 19.16 7.76
C THR A 529 13.14 19.18 6.51
N PRO A 530 12.26 18.20 6.29
CA PRO A 530 11.37 18.16 5.13
C PRO A 530 10.27 19.23 5.21
N ASP A 531 9.77 19.64 4.05
CA ASP A 531 8.56 20.45 3.96
C ASP A 531 7.35 19.65 4.49
N THR A 532 6.62 20.24 5.43
CA THR A 532 5.48 19.56 6.08
C THR A 532 4.30 19.31 5.16
N THR A 533 4.22 19.99 4.00
CA THR A 533 3.15 19.76 3.01
C THR A 533 3.33 18.46 2.24
N THR A 534 4.55 17.92 2.20
CA THR A 534 4.90 16.71 1.45
C THR A 534 5.48 15.61 2.33
N LEU A 535 5.16 15.58 3.62
CA LEU A 535 5.51 14.45 4.47
C LEU A 535 4.92 13.15 3.92
N PRO A 536 5.64 12.00 4.04
CA PRO A 536 5.16 10.75 3.47
C PRO A 536 3.83 10.31 4.10
N GLY A 537 2.81 10.11 3.28
CA GLY A 537 1.60 9.41 3.67
C GLY A 537 1.92 7.93 4.01
N TRP A 538 0.94 7.18 4.51
CA TRP A 538 1.15 5.74 4.71
C TRP A 538 1.54 5.08 3.38
N SER A 539 2.57 4.25 3.40
CA SER A 539 3.24 3.70 2.22
C SER A 539 3.85 4.71 1.24
N GLY A 540 3.88 6.00 1.60
CA GLY A 540 4.54 7.04 0.83
C GLY A 540 6.03 7.16 1.15
N ALA A 541 6.76 7.94 0.34
CA ALA A 541 8.18 8.21 0.57
C ALA A 541 8.57 9.63 0.23
N ASN A 542 9.60 10.14 0.90
CA ASN A 542 10.36 11.29 0.46
C ASN A 542 11.67 10.85 -0.15
N GLN A 543 12.06 11.50 -1.23
CA GLN A 543 13.38 11.34 -1.86
C GLN A 543 14.18 12.61 -1.61
N VAL A 544 15.26 12.49 -0.83
CA VAL A 544 16.13 13.60 -0.45
C VAL A 544 17.43 13.48 -1.22
N PRO A 545 17.67 14.29 -2.27
CA PRO A 545 18.93 14.25 -3.00
C PRO A 545 20.04 14.88 -2.17
N LEU A 546 21.21 14.24 -2.16
CA LEU A 546 22.40 14.63 -1.42
C LEU A 546 23.59 14.71 -2.38
N THR A 547 24.29 15.83 -2.37
CA THR A 547 25.53 15.99 -3.15
C THR A 547 26.66 15.26 -2.45
N VAL A 548 27.33 14.38 -3.18
CA VAL A 548 28.43 13.56 -2.67
C VAL A 548 29.70 14.38 -2.54
N THR A 549 30.39 14.26 -1.41
CA THR A 549 31.68 14.93 -1.12
C THR A 549 32.78 13.95 -0.67
N GLY A 550 32.45 12.65 -0.58
CA GLY A 550 33.41 11.61 -0.15
C GLY A 550 33.06 10.24 -0.73
N THR A 551 33.83 9.22 -0.38
CA THR A 551 33.67 7.84 -0.84
C THR A 551 32.79 7.00 0.09
N THR A 552 32.53 7.47 1.29
CA THR A 552 31.55 6.88 2.24
C THR A 552 30.53 7.95 2.55
N VAL A 553 29.26 7.61 2.36
CA VAL A 553 28.11 8.47 2.66
C VAL A 553 27.43 7.96 3.91
N THR A 554 27.24 8.84 4.89
CA THR A 554 26.50 8.54 6.11
C THR A 554 25.53 9.68 6.43
N VAL A 555 24.30 9.34 6.69
CA VAL A 555 23.28 10.22 7.27
C VAL A 555 22.74 9.60 8.55
N ASN A 556 22.39 10.42 9.53
CA ASN A 556 21.71 9.96 10.73
C ASN A 556 20.21 10.26 10.58
N PHE A 557 19.43 9.20 10.52
CA PHE A 557 17.97 9.27 10.36
C PHE A 557 17.29 9.30 11.71
N GLN A 558 16.47 10.31 11.94
CA GLN A 558 15.75 10.58 13.17
C GLN A 558 14.23 10.65 12.86
N PRO A 559 13.53 9.50 12.79
CA PRO A 559 12.08 9.47 12.59
C PRO A 559 11.33 9.88 13.84
N ILE A 560 10.12 10.39 13.68
CA ILE A 560 9.16 10.53 14.76
C ILE A 560 8.29 9.28 14.87
N GLY A 561 7.98 8.62 13.74
CA GLY A 561 7.12 7.45 13.68
C GLY A 561 7.84 6.11 13.76
N ALA A 562 7.12 5.08 14.22
CA ALA A 562 7.65 3.73 14.42
C ALA A 562 7.90 2.96 13.10
N HIS A 563 7.18 3.27 12.04
CA HIS A 563 7.19 2.50 10.79
C HIS A 563 7.83 3.27 9.64
N MET A 564 8.93 3.94 9.93
CA MET A 564 9.69 4.69 8.92
C MET A 564 11.05 4.03 8.67
N THR A 565 11.52 4.13 7.44
CA THR A 565 12.86 3.64 7.04
C THR A 565 13.61 4.70 6.26
N CYS A 566 14.93 4.67 6.36
CA CYS A 566 15.85 5.44 5.51
C CYS A 566 16.78 4.50 4.76
N GLN A 567 16.92 4.69 3.47
CA GLN A 567 17.83 3.95 2.61
C GLN A 567 18.57 4.90 1.67
N LEU A 568 19.87 4.73 1.54
CA LEU A 568 20.68 5.46 0.56
C LEU A 568 20.70 4.68 -0.75
N VAL A 569 20.41 5.37 -1.86
CA VAL A 569 20.36 4.75 -3.17
C VAL A 569 21.04 5.65 -4.22
N TYR A 570 21.67 5.04 -5.23
CA TYR A 570 22.22 5.79 -6.35
C TYR A 570 22.39 4.93 -7.61
N TRP A 571 22.56 5.60 -8.75
CA TRP A 571 23.04 5.00 -9.98
C TRP A 571 24.56 5.16 -10.08
N THR A 572 25.26 4.07 -10.34
CA THR A 572 26.68 4.14 -10.71
C THR A 572 26.86 4.88 -12.04
N SER A 573 28.05 5.38 -12.31
CA SER A 573 28.40 5.95 -13.62
C SER A 573 28.21 4.97 -14.79
N THR A 574 28.24 3.67 -14.50
CA THR A 574 28.00 2.59 -15.48
C THR A 574 26.53 2.20 -15.61
N GLY A 575 25.63 2.82 -14.86
CA GLY A 575 24.19 2.61 -14.95
C GLY A 575 23.65 1.42 -14.13
N ALA A 576 24.39 0.95 -13.13
CA ALA A 576 23.89 -0.05 -12.18
C ALA A 576 23.24 0.61 -10.95
N PRO A 577 22.09 0.14 -10.46
CA PRO A 577 21.48 0.62 -9.24
C PRO A 577 22.22 0.06 -8.02
N VAL A 578 22.41 0.88 -7.01
CA VAL A 578 23.02 0.49 -5.73
C VAL A 578 22.14 0.95 -4.58
N TYR A 579 21.98 0.09 -3.61
CA TYR A 579 21.17 0.28 -2.40
C TYR A 579 22.04 0.07 -1.17
N SER A 580 21.90 0.90 -0.15
CA SER A 580 22.39 0.57 1.20
C SER A 580 21.46 -0.41 1.88
N SER A 581 21.89 -1.01 2.99
CA SER A 581 20.91 -1.50 3.98
C SER A 581 20.02 -0.34 4.42
N TYR A 582 18.74 -0.60 4.65
CA TYR A 582 17.84 0.40 5.22
C TYR A 582 17.88 0.35 6.74
N VAL A 583 17.63 1.49 7.37
CA VAL A 583 17.56 1.63 8.83
C VAL A 583 16.21 2.25 9.19
N SER A 584 15.68 1.91 10.35
CA SER A 584 14.48 2.55 10.88
C SER A 584 14.80 3.74 11.80
N SER A 585 16.05 3.90 12.23
CA SER A 585 16.62 5.10 12.84
C SER A 585 18.15 5.01 12.88
N GLY A 586 18.84 6.12 13.23
CA GLY A 586 20.28 6.15 13.38
C GLY A 586 21.03 6.23 12.05
N ASN A 587 22.27 5.78 12.04
CA ASN A 587 23.16 5.94 10.89
C ASN A 587 22.82 4.99 9.75
N CYS A 588 22.47 5.56 8.61
CA CYS A 588 22.41 4.89 7.33
C CYS A 588 23.69 5.17 6.56
N THR A 589 24.47 4.14 6.27
CA THR A 589 25.81 4.27 5.65
C THR A 589 25.89 3.49 4.36
N LEU A 590 26.58 4.05 3.37
CA LEU A 590 26.88 3.42 2.09
C LEU A 590 28.31 3.77 1.64
N ASN A 591 29.13 2.76 1.40
CA ASN A 591 30.42 2.91 0.75
C ASN A 591 30.21 2.92 -0.77
N LEU A 592 30.68 3.96 -1.42
CA LEU A 592 30.48 4.12 -2.85
C LEU A 592 31.51 3.28 -3.61
N ALA A 593 31.04 2.31 -4.37
CA ALA A 593 31.90 1.50 -5.24
C ALA A 593 32.39 2.27 -6.47
N SER A 594 31.70 3.35 -6.84
CA SER A 594 32.04 4.27 -7.92
C SER A 594 31.41 5.63 -7.67
N THR A 595 31.86 6.65 -8.39
CA THR A 595 31.21 7.96 -8.36
C THR A 595 29.75 7.84 -8.78
N PRO A 596 28.80 8.32 -7.96
CA PRO A 596 27.40 8.34 -8.34
C PRO A 596 27.16 9.19 -9.61
N ALA A 597 26.27 8.73 -10.45
CA ALA A 597 25.81 9.54 -11.56
C ALA A 597 25.25 10.88 -11.05
N ASN A 598 25.56 11.96 -11.77
CA ASN A 598 25.25 13.34 -11.36
C ASN A 598 25.85 13.77 -9.99
N ASN A 599 26.77 13.00 -9.45
CA ASN A 599 27.39 13.22 -8.13
C ASN A 599 26.33 13.28 -6.98
N VAL A 600 25.25 12.51 -7.09
CA VAL A 600 24.14 12.53 -6.13
C VAL A 600 23.81 11.11 -5.63
N VAL A 601 23.64 11.01 -4.31
CA VAL A 601 23.00 9.90 -3.62
C VAL A 601 21.64 10.38 -3.15
N ILE A 602 20.63 9.55 -3.25
CA ILE A 602 19.27 9.87 -2.78
C ILE A 602 19.03 9.14 -1.46
N ALA A 603 18.67 9.86 -0.40
CA ALA A 603 18.12 9.26 0.79
C ALA A 603 16.61 9.08 0.59
N VAL A 604 16.16 7.83 0.55
CA VAL A 604 14.76 7.48 0.44
C VAL A 604 14.19 7.24 1.82
N ILE A 605 13.33 8.14 2.26
CA ILE A 605 12.65 8.07 3.57
C ILE A 605 11.26 7.53 3.32
N THR A 606 11.02 6.27 3.70
CA THR A 606 9.77 5.58 3.44
C THR A 606 8.95 5.44 4.71
N ASN A 607 7.69 5.82 4.66
CA ASN A 607 6.70 5.42 5.64
C ASN A 607 6.18 4.03 5.26
N THR A 608 6.52 3.02 6.02
CA THR A 608 6.11 1.63 5.76
C THR A 608 4.80 1.25 6.45
N ASP A 609 4.12 2.22 7.05
CA ASP A 609 2.76 1.99 7.52
C ASP A 609 1.82 1.85 6.32
N TYR A 610 0.94 0.88 6.40
CA TYR A 610 -0.01 0.56 5.33
C TYR A 610 -1.47 0.73 5.78
N THR A 611 -1.66 1.27 6.99
CA THR A 611 -2.96 1.59 7.56
C THR A 611 -3.16 3.10 7.64
N TYR A 612 -4.33 3.57 7.28
CA TYR A 612 -4.68 4.98 7.38
C TYR A 612 -4.99 5.36 8.83
N ALA A 613 -4.40 6.45 9.29
CA ALA A 613 -4.58 6.93 10.67
C ALA A 613 -4.96 8.44 10.75
N GLY A 614 -5.25 9.09 9.64
CA GLY A 614 -5.62 10.49 9.57
C GLY A 614 -4.45 11.47 9.36
N GLU A 615 -4.74 12.65 8.83
CA GLU A 615 -3.72 13.64 8.47
C GLU A 615 -2.99 14.21 9.70
N THR A 616 -3.71 14.49 10.77
CA THR A 616 -3.11 15.00 12.02
C THR A 616 -2.15 13.98 12.62
N THR A 617 -2.57 12.71 12.66
CA THR A 617 -1.75 11.61 13.12
C THR A 617 -0.54 11.42 12.21
N ARG A 618 -0.71 11.54 10.89
CA ARG A 618 0.38 11.47 9.93
C ARG A 618 1.44 12.54 10.18
N LYS A 619 1.05 13.81 10.30
CA LYS A 619 1.98 14.93 10.57
C LYS A 619 2.73 14.75 11.90
N ALA A 620 2.06 14.29 12.92
CA ALA A 620 2.66 14.06 14.23
C ALA A 620 3.60 12.84 14.28
N LYS A 621 3.32 11.80 13.46
CA LYS A 621 4.03 10.52 13.53
C LYS A 621 5.03 10.28 12.40
N PHE A 622 4.90 10.94 11.25
CA PHE A 622 5.69 10.63 10.06
C PHE A 622 6.60 11.77 9.60
N ASP A 623 6.79 12.77 10.43
CA ASP A 623 7.87 13.75 10.27
C ASP A 623 9.20 13.11 10.68
N TYR A 624 10.30 13.70 10.24
CA TYR A 624 11.64 13.19 10.50
C TYR A 624 12.68 14.31 10.41
N ARG A 625 13.90 13.99 10.88
CA ARG A 625 15.10 14.79 10.63
C ARG A 625 16.14 13.88 10.00
N LEU A 626 16.94 14.45 9.10
CA LEU A 626 18.04 13.77 8.44
C LEU A 626 19.32 14.57 8.66
N GLN A 627 20.15 14.12 9.59
CA GLN A 627 21.41 14.76 9.87
C GLN A 627 22.49 14.28 8.90
N LEU A 628 23.17 15.20 8.27
CA LEU A 628 24.34 14.91 7.41
C LEU A 628 25.54 14.60 8.31
N VAL A 629 26.18 13.44 8.11
CA VAL A 629 27.28 12.98 8.98
C VAL A 629 28.59 12.92 8.24
N THR A 630 28.65 12.19 7.12
CA THR A 630 29.89 11.99 6.37
C THR A 630 29.63 11.98 4.87
N GLY A 631 30.52 12.59 4.10
CA GLY A 631 30.62 12.42 2.65
C GLY A 631 29.48 12.99 1.82
N VAL A 632 28.60 13.79 2.40
CA VAL A 632 27.49 14.44 1.70
C VAL A 632 27.19 15.83 2.22
N THR A 633 26.57 16.62 1.34
CA THR A 633 25.88 17.87 1.66
C THR A 633 24.47 17.84 1.09
N GLY A 634 23.57 18.69 1.60
CA GLY A 634 22.25 18.84 1.00
C GLY A 634 22.33 19.39 -0.42
N ALA A 635 21.52 18.90 -1.33
CA ALA A 635 21.42 19.44 -2.69
C ALA A 635 20.83 20.84 -2.68
N ALA A 636 21.40 21.75 -3.47
CA ALA A 636 21.06 23.17 -3.44
C ALA A 636 19.67 23.49 -3.98
N SER A 637 19.13 22.70 -4.90
CA SER A 637 17.79 22.86 -5.48
C SER A 637 17.30 21.55 -6.04
N VAL A 638 16.05 21.23 -5.78
CA VAL A 638 15.43 19.95 -6.19
C VAL A 638 14.20 20.13 -7.07
N ASN A 639 13.66 21.31 -7.17
CA ASN A 639 12.29 21.51 -7.69
C ASN A 639 12.14 21.24 -9.20
N THR A 640 13.20 21.47 -9.97
CA THR A 640 13.18 21.38 -11.44
C THR A 640 14.31 20.52 -11.99
N LYS A 641 15.06 19.81 -11.13
CA LYS A 641 16.22 19.03 -11.51
C LYS A 641 16.02 17.55 -11.22
N TRP A 642 16.24 16.72 -12.20
CA TRP A 642 16.31 15.28 -12.05
C TRP A 642 17.72 14.85 -11.66
N TYR A 643 17.86 14.22 -10.51
CA TYR A 643 19.14 13.68 -10.04
C TYR A 643 19.33 12.21 -10.42
N ASN A 644 18.25 11.55 -10.85
CA ASN A 644 18.32 10.16 -11.25
C ASN A 644 18.89 10.03 -12.66
N ALA A 645 20.02 9.34 -12.80
CA ALA A 645 20.65 9.11 -14.10
C ALA A 645 19.85 8.21 -15.04
N ALA A 646 18.86 7.48 -14.53
CA ALA A 646 17.95 6.72 -15.39
C ALA A 646 17.08 7.65 -16.25
N LEU A 647 16.88 8.89 -15.80
CA LEU A 647 16.20 9.93 -16.52
C LEU A 647 17.27 10.74 -17.27
N SER A 648 17.61 10.34 -18.48
CA SER A 648 18.36 11.22 -19.37
C SER A 648 17.61 12.54 -19.41
N LEU A 649 18.27 13.63 -19.05
CA LEU A 649 17.62 14.94 -19.01
C LEU A 649 16.97 15.18 -20.36
N PRO A 650 15.64 15.39 -20.43
CA PRO A 650 14.97 15.56 -21.69
C PRO A 650 15.49 16.82 -22.35
N ALA A 651 15.73 16.75 -23.63
CA ALA A 651 16.15 17.89 -24.41
C ALA A 651 15.04 18.95 -24.43
N ALA A 652 13.86 18.60 -24.68
CA ALA A 652 12.67 19.44 -24.60
C ALA A 652 11.46 18.54 -24.39
N ARG A 653 10.53 18.99 -23.61
CA ARG A 653 9.25 18.37 -23.49
C ARG A 653 8.48 18.54 -24.82
N VAL A 654 7.85 17.47 -25.26
CA VAL A 654 6.77 17.60 -26.24
C VAL A 654 5.60 18.28 -25.52
N ALA A 655 5.22 19.46 -25.97
CA ALA A 655 4.29 20.34 -25.28
C ALA A 655 2.85 19.80 -25.14
N ASN A 656 2.57 18.60 -25.59
CA ASN A 656 1.26 18.02 -25.55
C ASN A 656 1.28 16.73 -24.72
N ASN A 657 0.49 16.72 -23.70
CA ASN A 657 0.14 15.57 -22.89
C ASN A 657 -0.68 14.53 -23.65
N THR A 658 -0.43 14.48 -24.92
CA THR A 658 -1.04 13.59 -25.86
C THR A 658 -0.11 12.40 -26.01
N GLY A 659 -0.32 11.40 -25.14
CA GLY A 659 0.04 10.06 -25.55
C GLY A 659 -0.58 9.84 -26.92
N GLU A 660 0.12 9.11 -27.77
CA GLU A 660 -0.27 8.77 -29.13
C GLU A 660 -1.40 9.63 -29.75
N ALA A 661 -1.05 10.57 -30.60
CA ALA A 661 -1.97 11.27 -31.49
C ALA A 661 -3.01 12.24 -30.89
N GLY A 662 -2.62 13.09 -29.99
CA GLY A 662 -3.46 14.26 -29.63
C GLY A 662 -4.64 13.97 -28.73
N ILE A 663 -4.69 12.83 -28.06
CA ILE A 663 -5.76 12.46 -27.15
C ILE A 663 -5.40 12.93 -25.73
N ASP A 664 -6.21 13.75 -25.14
CA ASP A 664 -6.13 14.10 -23.73
C ASP A 664 -6.65 12.94 -22.88
N TRP A 665 -5.76 12.07 -22.46
CA TRP A 665 -6.05 10.92 -21.62
C TRP A 665 -6.65 11.29 -20.27
N SER A 666 -6.40 12.50 -19.77
CA SER A 666 -7.00 12.98 -18.54
C SER A 666 -8.52 13.06 -18.62
N LEU A 667 -9.05 13.26 -19.82
CA LEU A 667 -10.50 13.29 -20.06
C LEU A 667 -11.13 11.91 -19.99
N TYR A 668 -10.40 10.84 -20.28
CA TYR A 668 -10.92 9.47 -20.29
C TYR A 668 -10.86 8.79 -18.93
N CYS A 669 -9.80 9.02 -18.21
CA CYS A 669 -9.60 8.43 -16.90
C CYS A 669 -10.18 9.29 -15.77
N ALA A 670 -10.32 10.58 -16.02
CA ALA A 670 -10.84 11.57 -15.09
C ALA A 670 -12.31 11.93 -15.33
N GLN A 671 -13.05 11.18 -16.12
CA GLN A 671 -14.50 11.38 -16.08
C GLN A 671 -14.94 11.20 -14.63
N PRO A 672 -15.30 12.30 -13.95
CA PRO A 672 -15.86 12.12 -12.64
C PRO A 672 -17.05 11.18 -12.82
N PHE A 673 -17.17 10.20 -11.96
CA PHE A 673 -18.46 9.64 -11.64
C PHE A 673 -19.31 10.84 -11.24
N LYS A 674 -19.98 11.47 -12.21
CA LYS A 674 -20.83 12.61 -11.94
C LYS A 674 -21.91 12.14 -11.01
N GLY A 675 -21.70 12.38 -9.73
CA GLY A 675 -22.75 12.64 -8.78
C GLY A 675 -23.62 11.47 -8.34
N LYS A 676 -23.17 10.22 -8.41
CA LYS A 676 -23.73 9.18 -7.52
C LYS A 676 -22.56 8.55 -6.81
N ALA A 677 -22.67 8.50 -5.46
CA ALA A 677 -22.02 7.47 -4.70
C ALA A 677 -22.06 6.19 -5.55
N ARG A 678 -20.92 5.43 -5.57
CA ARG A 678 -20.87 4.12 -6.23
C ARG A 678 -22.27 3.52 -6.15
N PRO A 679 -22.88 3.10 -7.26
CA PRO A 679 -24.02 2.25 -7.11
C PRO A 679 -23.65 1.16 -6.12
N GLU A 680 -24.50 0.88 -5.15
CA GLU A 680 -24.31 -0.28 -4.27
C GLU A 680 -24.15 -1.58 -5.07
N GLU A 681 -24.38 -1.53 -6.34
CA GLU A 681 -24.18 -2.52 -7.39
C GLU A 681 -22.74 -3.02 -7.56
N TYR A 682 -21.70 -2.26 -7.16
CA TYR A 682 -20.35 -2.81 -7.00
C TYR A 682 -20.18 -3.63 -5.72
N ARG A 683 -21.19 -3.67 -4.85
CA ARG A 683 -21.35 -4.75 -3.87
C ARG A 683 -21.84 -6.04 -4.50
N ILE A 684 -21.42 -6.27 -5.73
CA ILE A 684 -21.79 -7.48 -6.40
C ILE A 684 -20.97 -8.60 -5.89
N LEU A 685 -21.74 -9.55 -5.44
CA LEU A 685 -21.36 -10.92 -5.34
C LEU A 685 -20.05 -11.13 -4.55
N SER A 686 -19.94 -10.48 -3.39
CA SER A 686 -19.54 -11.38 -2.33
C SER A 686 -20.55 -12.54 -2.49
N SER A 687 -20.10 -13.69 -2.94
CA SER A 687 -20.73 -14.94 -2.61
C SER A 687 -21.39 -14.75 -1.24
N ASN A 688 -22.44 -15.43 -0.89
CA ASN A 688 -23.10 -15.44 0.44
C ASN A 688 -22.11 -15.72 1.61
N ALA A 689 -20.83 -15.55 1.40
CA ALA A 689 -19.74 -15.69 2.35
C ALA A 689 -19.73 -14.46 3.26
N LYS A 690 -20.38 -14.61 4.40
CA LYS A 690 -20.47 -13.58 5.45
C LYS A 690 -19.12 -13.32 6.14
N PHE A 691 -18.04 -14.04 5.78
CA PHE A 691 -16.70 -13.93 6.32
C PHE A 691 -15.67 -14.54 5.35
N LEU A 692 -14.40 -14.26 5.56
CA LEU A 692 -13.28 -14.73 4.74
C LEU A 692 -12.47 -15.79 5.47
N LEU A 693 -12.02 -16.82 4.75
CA LEU A 693 -11.08 -17.84 5.21
C LEU A 693 -9.86 -17.85 4.29
N TYR A 694 -8.67 -17.76 4.86
CA TYR A 694 -7.48 -17.97 4.06
C TYR A 694 -6.25 -18.33 4.92
N PRO A 695 -5.26 -19.04 4.34
CA PRO A 695 -5.36 -19.73 3.06
C PRO A 695 -6.42 -20.84 3.11
N ASN A 696 -7.09 -21.05 2.00
CA ASN A 696 -8.01 -22.17 1.86
C ASN A 696 -7.90 -22.70 0.42
N PRO A 697 -7.26 -23.86 0.18
CA PRO A 697 -6.81 -24.84 1.18
C PRO A 697 -5.71 -24.36 2.14
N VAL A 698 -5.67 -24.97 3.32
CA VAL A 698 -4.67 -24.72 4.36
C VAL A 698 -3.90 -26.00 4.67
N THR A 699 -2.58 -25.91 4.92
CA THR A 699 -1.81 -27.05 5.42
C THR A 699 -1.89 -27.10 6.94
N ALA A 700 -1.76 -28.30 7.53
CA ALA A 700 -1.83 -28.50 8.98
C ALA A 700 -0.85 -27.64 9.79
N ASN A 701 0.28 -27.24 9.19
CA ASN A 701 1.32 -26.42 9.83
C ASN A 701 1.18 -24.91 9.55
N SER A 702 0.19 -24.48 8.77
CA SER A 702 -0.05 -23.07 8.45
C SER A 702 -1.17 -22.49 9.33
N ASN A 703 -1.14 -21.18 9.51
CA ASN A 703 -2.22 -20.47 10.17
C ASN A 703 -3.39 -20.32 9.20
N LEU A 704 -4.60 -20.47 9.71
CA LEU A 704 -5.83 -20.14 9.03
C LEU A 704 -6.36 -18.83 9.61
N GLU A 705 -6.44 -17.81 8.79
CA GLU A 705 -7.04 -16.53 9.16
C GLU A 705 -8.51 -16.51 8.80
N ILE A 706 -9.32 -16.04 9.73
CA ILE A 706 -10.76 -15.86 9.55
C ILE A 706 -11.06 -14.39 9.81
N ARG A 707 -11.61 -13.69 8.82
CA ARG A 707 -12.02 -12.29 8.94
C ARG A 707 -13.51 -12.14 8.71
N PHE A 708 -14.15 -11.34 9.54
CA PHE A 708 -15.57 -11.11 9.51
C PHE A 708 -15.92 -9.70 10.01
N SER A 709 -17.10 -9.20 9.68
CA SER A 709 -17.55 -7.90 10.19
C SER A 709 -17.97 -8.04 11.66
N ASN A 710 -17.37 -7.26 12.55
CA ASN A 710 -17.73 -7.18 13.97
C ASN A 710 -17.68 -5.73 14.47
N PRO A 711 -18.52 -4.84 13.94
CA PRO A 711 -18.44 -3.39 14.20
C PRO A 711 -18.70 -3.03 15.67
N ASN A 712 -19.38 -3.89 16.42
CA ASN A 712 -19.74 -3.63 17.81
C ASN A 712 -18.84 -4.37 18.81
N ALA A 713 -17.73 -4.97 18.36
CA ALA A 713 -16.84 -5.79 19.18
C ALA A 713 -17.58 -6.88 19.99
N GLU A 714 -18.62 -7.47 19.38
CA GLU A 714 -19.43 -8.51 20.03
C GLU A 714 -18.67 -9.85 20.09
N LYS A 715 -19.03 -10.67 21.04
CA LYS A 715 -18.48 -12.02 21.15
C LYS A 715 -18.95 -12.86 19.95
N SER A 716 -18.03 -13.18 19.05
CA SER A 716 -18.25 -14.06 17.90
C SER A 716 -17.79 -15.47 18.22
N ILE A 717 -18.58 -16.46 17.86
CA ILE A 717 -18.24 -17.88 17.99
C ILE A 717 -17.76 -18.39 16.64
N ILE A 718 -16.54 -18.94 16.61
CA ILE A 718 -15.94 -19.54 15.43
C ILE A 718 -15.80 -21.05 15.68
N SER A 719 -16.45 -21.86 14.81
CA SER A 719 -16.45 -23.32 14.95
C SER A 719 -15.97 -23.96 13.64
N ILE A 720 -15.13 -25.00 13.77
CA ILE A 720 -14.80 -25.90 12.64
C ILE A 720 -15.60 -27.18 12.83
N LEU A 721 -16.31 -27.58 11.77
CA LEU A 721 -17.19 -28.73 11.76
C LEU A 721 -16.74 -29.76 10.70
N THR A 722 -16.93 -31.03 10.99
CA THR A 722 -16.83 -32.10 10.00
C THR A 722 -17.96 -32.01 8.96
N LEU A 723 -17.89 -32.82 7.90
CA LEU A 723 -18.97 -32.95 6.92
C LEU A 723 -20.30 -33.43 7.55
N THR A 724 -20.21 -34.11 8.69
CA THR A 724 -21.40 -34.59 9.45
C THR A 724 -21.92 -33.57 10.45
N GLY A 725 -21.27 -32.40 10.57
CA GLY A 725 -21.71 -31.33 11.45
C GLY A 725 -21.16 -31.41 12.88
N GLU A 726 -20.28 -32.34 13.19
CA GLU A 726 -19.61 -32.45 14.48
C GLU A 726 -18.58 -31.33 14.63
N ILE A 727 -18.55 -30.62 15.79
CA ILE A 727 -17.61 -29.55 16.06
C ILE A 727 -16.27 -30.16 16.48
N VAL A 728 -15.24 -29.98 15.67
CA VAL A 728 -13.88 -30.46 15.94
C VAL A 728 -12.98 -29.36 16.51
N HIS A 729 -13.37 -28.10 16.40
CA HIS A 729 -12.71 -26.97 17.03
C HIS A 729 -13.69 -25.84 17.26
N GLN A 730 -13.56 -25.12 18.37
CA GLN A 730 -14.36 -23.93 18.64
C GLN A 730 -13.57 -22.92 19.47
N GLN A 731 -13.63 -21.64 19.07
CA GLN A 731 -13.10 -20.55 19.86
C GLN A 731 -13.96 -19.30 19.74
N THR A 732 -13.71 -18.29 20.55
CA THR A 732 -14.43 -17.02 20.50
C THR A 732 -13.46 -15.86 20.21
N SER A 733 -13.94 -14.84 19.50
CA SER A 733 -13.25 -13.58 19.28
C SER A 733 -14.18 -12.41 19.53
N ILE A 734 -13.64 -11.32 20.05
CA ILE A 734 -14.32 -10.02 20.15
C ILE A 734 -13.84 -9.04 19.07
N THR A 735 -12.82 -9.43 18.32
CA THR A 735 -12.29 -8.68 17.18
C THR A 735 -12.99 -9.11 15.89
N ASP A 736 -12.71 -8.43 14.81
CA ASP A 736 -13.18 -8.72 13.45
C ASP A 736 -12.36 -9.81 12.76
N HIS A 737 -11.43 -10.43 13.46
CA HIS A 737 -10.59 -11.50 12.94
C HIS A 737 -10.24 -12.54 14.01
N CYS A 738 -9.77 -13.68 13.53
CA CYS A 738 -9.37 -14.80 14.37
C CYS A 738 -8.35 -15.65 13.59
N THR A 739 -7.27 -16.03 14.25
CA THR A 739 -6.28 -16.95 13.70
C THR A 739 -6.46 -18.32 14.33
N LEU A 740 -6.57 -19.34 13.50
CA LEU A 740 -6.63 -20.75 13.90
C LEU A 740 -5.39 -21.50 13.45
N HIS A 741 -4.98 -22.47 14.26
CA HIS A 741 -3.90 -23.39 13.93
C HIS A 741 -4.50 -24.78 13.67
N PRO A 742 -4.66 -25.24 12.44
CA PRO A 742 -5.31 -26.51 12.13
C PRO A 742 -4.44 -27.74 12.41
N LYS A 743 -3.41 -27.64 13.24
CA LYS A 743 -2.44 -28.73 13.55
C LYS A 743 -3.10 -30.05 14.01
N THR A 744 -4.30 -29.97 14.56
CA THR A 744 -5.04 -31.14 15.03
C THR A 744 -6.01 -31.70 14.00
N LEU A 745 -6.22 -30.99 12.89
CA LEU A 745 -7.11 -31.43 11.82
C LEU A 745 -6.37 -32.37 10.87
N ARG A 746 -7.00 -33.49 10.55
CA ARG A 746 -6.50 -34.40 9.48
C ARG A 746 -6.77 -33.77 8.11
N PRO A 747 -5.97 -34.10 7.09
CA PRO A 747 -6.31 -33.71 5.71
C PRO A 747 -7.75 -34.11 5.36
N GLY A 748 -8.48 -33.17 4.81
CA GLY A 748 -9.90 -33.39 4.50
C GLY A 748 -10.70 -32.11 4.31
N VAL A 749 -12.01 -32.28 4.16
CA VAL A 749 -12.96 -31.18 3.98
C VAL A 749 -13.72 -30.93 5.28
N TYR A 750 -13.78 -29.68 5.68
CA TYR A 750 -14.46 -29.20 6.87
C TYR A 750 -15.35 -28.02 6.51
N PHE A 751 -16.15 -27.56 7.48
CA PHE A 751 -16.87 -26.30 7.41
C PHE A 751 -16.43 -25.39 8.56
N VAL A 752 -16.20 -24.12 8.26
CA VAL A 752 -16.03 -23.09 9.29
C VAL A 752 -17.34 -22.33 9.41
N ARG A 753 -17.83 -22.20 10.63
CA ARG A 753 -19.01 -21.38 10.96
C ARG A 753 -18.58 -20.21 11.83
N VAL A 754 -19.00 -18.99 11.47
CA VAL A 754 -18.87 -17.78 12.29
C VAL A 754 -20.26 -17.31 12.66
N SER A 755 -20.51 -17.09 13.94
CA SER A 755 -21.81 -16.68 14.48
C SER A 755 -21.65 -15.60 15.55
N ASN A 756 -22.36 -14.49 15.38
CA ASN A 756 -22.65 -13.45 16.37
C ASN A 756 -24.02 -12.85 16.06
N THR A 757 -24.39 -11.70 16.67
CA THR A 757 -25.70 -11.07 16.39
C THR A 757 -25.82 -10.53 14.97
N THR A 758 -24.70 -10.19 14.34
CA THR A 758 -24.63 -9.59 12.99
C THR A 758 -24.39 -10.63 11.91
N ILE A 759 -23.62 -11.68 12.22
CA ILE A 759 -23.18 -12.70 11.27
C ILE A 759 -23.65 -14.09 11.73
N ASN A 760 -24.21 -14.83 10.79
CA ASN A 760 -24.34 -16.29 10.88
C ASN A 760 -24.04 -16.87 9.51
N GLY A 761 -22.82 -17.34 9.34
CA GLY A 761 -22.31 -17.82 8.06
C GLY A 761 -21.50 -19.10 8.19
N THR A 762 -21.44 -19.88 7.12
CA THR A 762 -20.67 -21.13 7.04
C THR A 762 -19.93 -21.17 5.71
N GLN A 763 -18.66 -21.57 5.72
CA GLN A 763 -17.84 -21.74 4.53
C GLN A 763 -17.08 -23.08 4.56
N LYS A 764 -16.81 -23.62 3.38
CA LYS A 764 -15.99 -24.82 3.21
C LYS A 764 -14.52 -24.51 3.50
N LEU A 765 -13.86 -25.36 4.27
CA LEU A 765 -12.42 -25.37 4.53
C LEU A 765 -11.84 -26.68 3.98
N VAL A 766 -10.73 -26.58 3.26
CA VAL A 766 -9.94 -27.75 2.82
C VAL A 766 -8.61 -27.74 3.57
N VAL A 767 -8.32 -28.84 4.26
CA VAL A 767 -7.04 -29.07 4.95
C VAL A 767 -6.24 -30.07 4.13
N LEU A 768 -4.98 -29.73 3.78
CA LEU A 768 -4.07 -30.54 2.98
C LEU A 768 -3.11 -31.32 3.86
#